data_8ff5e8fd5bd861d537c5e59763553eaf
#
_entry.id   8ff5e8fd5bd861d537c5e59763553eaf
#
_cell.length_a   1.000
_cell.length_b   1.000
_cell.length_c   1.000
_cell.angle_alpha   90.00
_cell.angle_beta   90.00
_cell.angle_gamma   90.00
#
_symmetry.space_group_name_H-M   'P 1'
#
loop_
_entity.id
_entity.type
_entity.pdbx_description
1 polymer ?
#
loop_
_entity_poly.entity_id
_entity_poly.type
_entity_poly.pdbx_seq_one_letter_code
_entity_poly.pdbx_strand_id
1 'polypeptide(L)'
;MQRSATSVNGGELNGIANANASERDTEVNIEASGAANVVTESEAAAGGTPPTRVKRAKKKTSPIWKHFTEVFVEEKVDDMVIKKPRAVCKYCDDVLSSQSNQGTTRLWNHYHSFHDEKNEKPSIKKLSSDSLKYDEETSVRKYYLAIIMHEYPINFCEHEYTNDFIRSLRPNFPIMGRKGSRTNIMDIFHSEKKSLFDFFSTLDCRFSCTMDLWTSNQNKGYLCVTCHFIDDEWRIHKRIINFMHLKGRHTGANLSAAFMQNMASWNLDHKLFALTLDNASSNDVCVDTIVSILKNQGSIHCGGKFFHVRCAAHIINLIARDGVNTISAVIAHIRALVVAIKSSPLQEELFFKQAADLGILERGLSLDVSTRWNSTYLMLADALHFKRVFQRLILLHPEKYGQQAPTREEWDNAASLCNCLEIFYEATKLLSGSYYPTANLFFSEFCEINLKITEWLKSSNNFIVSMAKSMKEKFDKYWEMSNTALAVACFLDPRYKMKVVEFYYTEMSDEYGYDDMYEFKRILKNLYESYASMSSSSTTSNVQQTQVRTARNARTSQCYADLNEEPKRKRLSSFLRENTEVGQEQSELDQYSNEPLLNWKEDNHFDILSWWKAHGANCPILARIARDVLAVPASTVASESAFSAGGRVVHKYRSRLDPHVVEALICTKDWIRATRKGIFHLYTSQYCLLVCPVGRLVVADFSHVIVVYSFRSK
;
A
#
# COMPACT_ATOMS: atom_id res chain seq x y z
N MET A 1 -4.41 -16.97 -53.63
CA MET A 1 -5.80 -16.99 -54.17
C MET A 1 -6.58 -16.05 -53.26
N GLN A 2 -6.72 -14.83 -53.60
CA GLN A 2 -7.76 -14.15 -54.40
C GLN A 2 -9.12 -14.27 -53.74
N ARG A 3 -9.56 -13.19 -53.24
CA ARG A 3 -10.59 -12.14 -53.50
C ARG A 3 -11.79 -12.35 -52.55
N SER A 4 -12.48 -11.37 -52.06
CA SER A 4 -12.81 -10.03 -52.54
C SER A 4 -13.46 -9.19 -51.47
N ALA A 5 -13.24 -7.90 -51.61
CA ALA A 5 -13.89 -6.81 -50.85
C ALA A 5 -15.36 -6.62 -51.30
N THR A 6 -16.20 -6.10 -50.44
CA THR A 6 -17.30 -5.19 -50.83
C THR A 6 -17.51 -4.12 -49.77
N SER A 7 -17.34 -2.90 -50.22
CA SER A 7 -17.73 -1.64 -49.58
C SER A 7 -19.19 -1.33 -49.86
N VAL A 8 -19.92 -0.71 -48.95
CA VAL A 8 -21.00 0.22 -49.25
C VAL A 8 -21.01 1.36 -48.22
N ASN A 9 -20.77 2.57 -48.74
CA ASN A 9 -21.23 3.91 -48.36
C ASN A 9 -22.60 3.92 -47.65
N GLY A 10 -22.96 4.83 -46.77
CA GLY A 10 -22.73 6.26 -46.75
C GLY A 10 -23.99 6.86 -46.13
N GLY A 11 -23.93 7.97 -45.46
CA GLY A 11 -25.13 8.70 -44.99
C GLY A 11 -24.79 9.73 -43.92
N GLU A 12 -24.38 10.90 -44.39
CA GLU A 12 -24.39 12.17 -43.64
C GLU A 12 -25.83 12.55 -43.28
N LEU A 13 -25.96 13.32 -42.18
CA LEU A 13 -26.73 14.59 -42.09
C LEU A 13 -26.61 15.10 -40.62
N ASN A 14 -25.89 16.19 -40.41
CA ASN A 14 -26.38 17.53 -40.09
C ASN A 14 -27.50 17.57 -39.02
N GLY A 15 -27.45 18.33 -37.95
CA GLY A 15 -26.87 19.64 -37.72
C GLY A 15 -27.62 20.31 -36.56
N ILE A 16 -27.03 21.33 -35.96
CA ILE A 16 -27.68 22.49 -35.34
C ILE A 16 -28.27 22.21 -33.92
N ALA A 17 -28.10 22.97 -32.86
CA ALA A 17 -27.74 24.36 -32.63
C ALA A 17 -27.36 24.60 -31.17
N ASN A 18 -26.60 25.64 -30.99
CA ASN A 18 -26.38 26.36 -29.73
C ASN A 18 -27.69 26.89 -29.11
N ALA A 19 -27.76 26.91 -27.78
CA ALA A 19 -28.47 27.95 -27.07
C ALA A 19 -27.80 28.22 -25.73
N ASN A 20 -27.21 29.41 -25.63
CA ASN A 20 -26.86 30.12 -24.39
C ASN A 20 -28.14 30.55 -23.64
N ALA A 21 -28.11 30.50 -22.32
CA ALA A 21 -28.79 31.44 -21.41
C ALA A 21 -28.19 31.20 -20.00
N SER A 22 -27.36 32.06 -19.53
CA SER A 22 -27.53 33.26 -18.69
C SER A 22 -28.03 32.96 -17.26
N GLU A 23 -27.12 33.20 -16.36
CA GLU A 23 -27.19 33.72 -14.99
C GLU A 23 -28.57 33.98 -14.39
N ARG A 24 -28.75 33.51 -13.16
CA ARG A 24 -29.26 34.34 -12.06
C ARG A 24 -28.97 33.72 -10.69
N ASP A 25 -28.22 34.47 -9.90
CA ASP A 25 -28.10 34.34 -8.46
C ASP A 25 -29.48 34.41 -7.76
N THR A 26 -29.64 33.53 -6.76
CA THR A 26 -30.55 33.82 -5.65
C THR A 26 -30.05 33.15 -4.39
N GLU A 27 -29.51 33.96 -3.50
CA GLU A 27 -29.36 33.65 -2.08
C GLU A 27 -30.74 33.34 -1.47
N VAL A 28 -30.81 32.26 -0.72
CA VAL A 28 -31.93 32.01 0.20
C VAL A 28 -31.35 31.65 1.57
N ASN A 29 -31.42 32.65 2.46
CA ASN A 29 -31.43 32.48 3.91
C ASN A 29 -32.56 31.53 4.32
N ILE A 30 -32.26 30.51 5.13
CA ILE A 30 -33.31 29.84 5.89
C ILE A 30 -32.93 29.86 7.37
N GLU A 31 -33.72 30.68 8.07
CA GLU A 31 -33.77 30.71 9.53
C GLU A 31 -34.38 29.43 10.09
N ALA A 32 -33.93 29.11 11.29
CA ALA A 32 -34.45 28.03 12.10
C ALA A 32 -35.72 28.46 12.85
N SER A 33 -36.76 27.64 12.78
CA SER A 33 -37.85 27.58 13.77
C SER A 33 -38.48 26.20 13.63
N GLY A 34 -38.92 25.49 14.61
CA GLY A 34 -39.27 25.70 15.98
C GLY A 34 -39.91 24.39 16.46
N ALA A 35 -39.79 24.16 17.71
CA ALA A 35 -40.28 22.97 18.44
C ALA A 35 -41.80 22.89 18.44
N ALA A 36 -42.35 21.69 18.47
CA ALA A 36 -43.71 21.40 18.84
C ALA A 36 -43.81 20.54 20.08
N ASN A 37 -44.39 21.11 21.11
CA ASN A 37 -44.82 20.47 22.35
C ASN A 37 -45.97 19.50 22.11
N VAL A 38 -45.99 18.43 22.87
CA VAL A 38 -47.23 17.67 23.19
C VAL A 38 -47.44 17.75 24.68
N VAL A 39 -48.59 18.38 25.05
CA VAL A 39 -49.13 18.48 26.38
C VAL A 39 -50.07 17.30 26.61
N THR A 40 -49.98 16.68 27.79
CA THR A 40 -51.13 16.00 28.39
C THR A 40 -51.29 16.43 29.83
N GLU A 41 -52.45 17.04 30.05
CA GLU A 41 -53.01 17.44 31.36
C GLU A 41 -53.51 16.25 32.14
N SER A 42 -53.43 16.31 33.48
CA SER A 42 -54.52 15.89 34.37
C SER A 42 -54.39 16.53 35.73
N GLU A 43 -55.51 17.09 36.16
CA GLU A 43 -55.81 17.85 37.36
C GLU A 43 -55.67 17.05 38.66
N ALA A 44 -55.40 17.59 39.80
CA ALA A 44 -56.30 18.22 40.77
C ALA A 44 -55.68 18.42 42.16
N ALA A 45 -55.98 19.59 42.69
CA ALA A 45 -56.40 19.96 44.05
C ALA A 45 -55.39 20.00 45.23
N ALA A 46 -55.37 21.25 45.73
CA ALA A 46 -55.50 21.71 47.11
C ALA A 46 -54.32 21.67 48.10
N GLY A 47 -53.93 22.86 48.52
CA GLY A 47 -53.83 23.23 49.92
C GLY A 47 -52.44 23.21 50.56
N GLY A 48 -51.93 24.37 50.96
CA GLY A 48 -51.01 24.45 52.08
C GLY A 48 -49.64 24.98 51.78
N THR A 49 -49.45 26.25 52.07
CA THR A 49 -48.12 26.91 52.15
C THR A 49 -47.29 26.30 53.32
N PRO A 50 -46.05 25.99 53.05
CA PRO A 50 -44.98 26.15 54.02
C PRO A 50 -43.65 26.62 53.42
N PRO A 51 -42.61 26.84 54.21
CA PRO A 51 -41.78 28.03 54.10
C PRO A 51 -40.60 27.91 53.12
N THR A 52 -40.17 29.05 52.64
CA THR A 52 -39.02 29.31 51.77
C THR A 52 -37.77 28.54 52.19
N ARG A 53 -37.44 27.51 51.46
CA ARG A 53 -36.17 26.77 51.55
C ARG A 53 -35.07 27.54 50.86
N VAL A 54 -34.20 28.19 51.66
CA VAL A 54 -32.96 28.81 51.17
C VAL A 54 -32.15 27.78 50.42
N LYS A 55 -32.05 27.91 49.07
CA LYS A 55 -31.20 27.07 48.23
C LYS A 55 -29.73 27.28 48.63
N ARG A 56 -29.10 26.30 49.27
CA ARG A 56 -27.66 26.29 49.51
C ARG A 56 -26.94 26.44 48.15
N ALA A 57 -25.98 27.40 48.08
CA ALA A 57 -25.15 27.65 46.93
C ALA A 57 -24.42 26.35 46.55
N LYS A 58 -24.56 25.87 45.30
CA LYS A 58 -23.87 24.69 44.78
C LYS A 58 -22.35 24.94 44.81
N LYS A 59 -21.61 24.10 45.52
CA LYS A 59 -20.16 24.16 45.59
C LYS A 59 -19.58 23.99 44.17
N LYS A 60 -18.73 24.92 43.73
CA LYS A 60 -18.08 24.90 42.43
C LYS A 60 -17.01 23.82 42.43
N THR A 61 -17.20 22.76 41.62
CA THR A 61 -16.35 21.56 41.58
C THR A 61 -15.32 21.59 40.46
N SER A 62 -15.47 22.46 39.44
CA SER A 62 -14.54 22.51 38.33
C SER A 62 -13.19 23.11 38.70
N PRO A 63 -12.05 22.47 38.37
CA PRO A 63 -10.71 22.99 38.64
C PRO A 63 -10.41 24.36 38.02
N ILE A 64 -11.15 24.76 36.97
CA ILE A 64 -10.98 26.03 36.27
C ILE A 64 -11.12 27.25 37.22
N TRP A 65 -11.92 27.12 38.27
CA TRP A 65 -12.09 28.18 39.25
C TRP A 65 -10.83 28.57 40.04
N LYS A 66 -9.75 27.85 39.92
CA LYS A 66 -8.43 28.27 40.42
C LYS A 66 -7.88 29.46 39.62
N HIS A 67 -8.28 29.61 38.39
CA HIS A 67 -7.80 30.61 37.43
C HIS A 67 -8.76 31.80 37.27
N PHE A 68 -9.95 31.74 37.85
CA PHE A 68 -10.97 32.78 37.78
C PHE A 68 -11.50 33.15 39.16
N THR A 69 -11.85 34.44 39.30
CA THR A 69 -12.55 34.96 40.48
C THR A 69 -13.99 35.26 40.09
N GLU A 70 -14.97 34.81 40.86
CA GLU A 70 -16.38 35.17 40.60
C GLU A 70 -16.68 36.51 41.24
N VAL A 71 -17.31 37.37 40.43
CA VAL A 71 -17.85 38.67 40.83
C VAL A 71 -19.30 38.76 40.41
N PHE A 72 -20.07 39.58 41.12
CA PHE A 72 -21.47 39.88 40.78
C PHE A 72 -21.53 41.29 40.22
N VAL A 73 -21.95 41.43 38.96
CA VAL A 73 -22.12 42.72 38.30
C VAL A 73 -23.61 43.06 38.25
N GLU A 74 -23.95 44.29 38.65
CA GLU A 74 -25.31 44.81 38.59
C GLU A 74 -25.60 45.30 37.17
N GLU A 75 -26.57 44.66 36.48
CA GLU A 75 -27.06 45.10 35.19
C GLU A 75 -28.50 45.56 35.31
N LYS A 76 -28.86 46.74 34.75
CA LYS A 76 -30.23 47.22 34.65
C LYS A 76 -30.89 46.57 33.43
N VAL A 77 -31.93 45.79 33.67
CA VAL A 77 -32.77 45.20 32.63
C VAL A 77 -34.22 45.58 33.00
N ASP A 78 -34.91 46.31 32.16
CA ASP A 78 -36.32 46.72 32.33
C ASP A 78 -36.61 47.34 33.71
N ASP A 79 -35.86 48.41 34.07
CA ASP A 79 -35.93 49.12 35.35
C ASP A 79 -35.67 48.32 36.65
N MET A 80 -35.30 47.04 36.51
CA MET A 80 -34.85 46.24 37.65
C MET A 80 -33.32 46.01 37.64
N VAL A 81 -32.67 46.23 38.79
CA VAL A 81 -31.26 45.95 38.97
C VAL A 81 -31.07 44.42 39.30
N ILE A 82 -30.53 43.70 38.34
CA ILE A 82 -30.28 42.24 38.51
C ILE A 82 -28.80 42.01 38.70
N LYS A 83 -28.42 41.27 39.77
CA LYS A 83 -27.01 40.82 39.98
C LYS A 83 -26.73 39.58 39.16
N LYS A 84 -25.90 39.72 38.12
CA LYS A 84 -25.47 38.60 37.27
C LYS A 84 -24.05 38.12 37.66
N PRO A 85 -23.82 36.80 37.83
CA PRO A 85 -22.50 36.27 38.11
C PRO A 85 -21.60 36.38 36.86
N ARG A 86 -20.38 36.88 37.08
CA ARG A 86 -19.31 36.99 36.09
C ARG A 86 -18.06 36.33 36.64
N ALA A 87 -17.17 35.85 35.78
CA ALA A 87 -15.87 35.31 36.12
C ALA A 87 -14.78 36.23 35.57
N VAL A 88 -13.97 36.79 36.44
CA VAL A 88 -12.81 37.59 36.07
C VAL A 88 -11.57 36.67 36.00
N CYS A 89 -10.85 36.71 34.90
CA CYS A 89 -9.60 36.00 34.75
C CYS A 89 -8.52 36.58 35.66
N LYS A 90 -7.74 35.77 36.34
CA LYS A 90 -6.68 36.25 37.23
C LYS A 90 -5.39 36.68 36.50
N TYR A 91 -5.33 36.46 35.19
CA TYR A 91 -4.11 36.69 34.41
C TYR A 91 -4.22 37.86 33.41
N CYS A 92 -5.47 38.21 32.94
CA CYS A 92 -5.67 39.26 31.96
C CYS A 92 -6.89 40.16 32.25
N ASP A 93 -7.50 40.05 33.43
CA ASP A 93 -8.65 40.84 33.89
C ASP A 93 -9.93 40.79 33.00
N ASP A 94 -9.95 39.87 31.98
CA ASP A 94 -11.12 39.66 31.15
C ASP A 94 -12.31 39.12 31.96
N VAL A 95 -13.50 39.71 31.70
CA VAL A 95 -14.74 39.40 32.41
C VAL A 95 -15.63 38.49 31.55
N LEU A 96 -15.85 37.28 31.97
CA LEU A 96 -16.63 36.27 31.25
C LEU A 96 -17.96 35.97 31.99
N SER A 97 -18.99 35.52 31.25
CA SER A 97 -20.23 35.05 31.86
C SER A 97 -19.99 33.74 32.63
N SER A 98 -20.51 33.66 33.88
CA SER A 98 -20.41 32.48 34.76
C SER A 98 -21.76 31.97 35.25
N GLN A 99 -22.84 32.17 34.46
CA GLN A 99 -24.18 31.70 34.81
C GLN A 99 -24.21 30.16 34.97
N SER A 100 -24.91 29.69 35.98
CA SER A 100 -24.92 28.26 36.39
C SER A 100 -25.48 27.30 35.33
N ASN A 101 -26.18 27.82 34.32
CA ASN A 101 -26.76 27.05 33.18
C ASN A 101 -25.82 26.97 31.97
N GLN A 102 -24.70 27.71 31.93
CA GLN A 102 -23.81 27.77 30.77
C GLN A 102 -22.55 26.90 30.88
N GLY A 103 -22.37 26.16 31.97
CA GLY A 103 -21.18 25.32 32.20
C GLY A 103 -19.88 26.13 32.31
N THR A 104 -18.73 25.43 32.32
CA THR A 104 -17.39 26.05 32.46
C THR A 104 -16.53 25.99 31.19
N THR A 105 -17.08 25.51 30.08
CA THR A 105 -16.36 25.35 28.81
C THR A 105 -15.80 26.67 28.29
N ARG A 106 -16.53 27.77 28.47
CA ARG A 106 -16.09 29.10 28.03
C ARG A 106 -14.89 29.61 28.82
N LEU A 107 -14.83 29.30 30.12
CA LEU A 107 -13.69 29.64 30.98
C LEU A 107 -12.46 28.80 30.60
N TRP A 108 -12.66 27.51 30.32
CA TRP A 108 -11.59 26.65 29.83
C TRP A 108 -11.04 27.11 28.48
N ASN A 109 -11.93 27.47 27.55
CA ASN A 109 -11.52 27.96 26.23
C ASN A 109 -10.69 29.25 26.35
N HIS A 110 -11.08 30.18 27.21
CA HIS A 110 -10.31 31.40 27.47
C HIS A 110 -8.95 31.07 28.10
N TYR A 111 -8.93 30.25 29.17
CA TYR A 111 -7.69 29.87 29.84
C TYR A 111 -6.72 29.19 28.87
N HIS A 112 -7.19 28.19 28.12
CA HIS A 112 -6.35 27.48 27.15
C HIS A 112 -5.93 28.34 25.95
N SER A 113 -6.71 29.34 25.60
CA SER A 113 -6.38 30.21 24.46
C SER A 113 -5.37 31.30 24.81
N PHE A 114 -5.33 31.74 26.06
CA PHE A 114 -4.56 32.93 26.46
C PHE A 114 -3.57 32.71 27.59
N HIS A 115 -3.71 31.66 28.42
CA HIS A 115 -2.97 31.51 29.68
C HIS A 115 -2.46 30.10 29.96
N ASP A 116 -2.70 29.10 29.10
CA ASP A 116 -2.14 27.78 29.26
C ASP A 116 -0.69 27.81 28.76
N GLU A 117 0.28 27.71 29.68
CA GLU A 117 1.71 27.67 29.36
C GLU A 117 2.09 26.51 28.43
N LYS A 118 1.21 25.49 28.29
CA LYS A 118 1.34 24.40 27.34
C LYS A 118 0.78 24.72 25.95
N ASN A 119 0.00 25.77 25.80
CA ASN A 119 -0.47 26.36 24.55
C ASN A 119 0.28 27.68 24.30
N GLU A 120 1.58 27.67 24.26
CA GLU A 120 2.21 28.53 23.30
C GLU A 120 1.66 28.10 21.94
N LYS A 121 0.53 28.69 21.49
CA LYS A 121 0.35 28.93 20.06
C LYS A 121 1.73 29.37 19.64
N PRO A 122 2.36 28.78 18.62
CA PRO A 122 3.52 29.42 18.05
C PRO A 122 3.02 30.83 17.80
N SER A 123 3.32 31.74 18.73
CA SER A 123 3.30 33.14 18.42
C SER A 123 4.06 33.13 17.13
N ILE A 124 3.46 33.58 16.04
CA ILE A 124 4.22 34.02 14.91
C ILE A 124 5.17 35.01 15.57
N LYS A 125 6.28 34.48 16.11
CA LYS A 125 7.43 35.26 16.45
C LYS A 125 7.58 36.05 15.19
N LYS A 126 7.34 37.39 15.23
CA LYS A 126 7.74 38.23 14.12
C LYS A 126 9.15 37.83 13.92
N LEU A 127 9.38 36.83 13.02
CA LEU A 127 10.67 36.46 12.59
C LEU A 127 11.26 37.79 12.17
N SER A 128 12.31 38.20 12.85
CA SER A 128 13.06 39.37 12.45
C SER A 128 13.28 39.24 10.94
N SER A 129 13.02 40.29 10.19
CA SER A 129 13.09 40.29 8.72
C SER A 129 14.39 39.71 8.16
N ASP A 130 15.40 39.56 8.99
CA ASP A 130 16.71 38.96 8.67
C ASP A 130 16.77 37.42 8.69
N SER A 131 15.77 36.71 9.28
CA SER A 131 15.82 35.24 9.40
C SER A 131 15.07 34.49 8.29
N LEU A 132 14.32 35.18 7.44
CA LEU A 132 13.66 34.63 6.24
C LEU A 132 14.33 35.22 4.99
N LYS A 133 15.61 34.96 4.81
CA LYS A 133 16.23 35.19 3.51
C LYS A 133 15.49 34.35 2.47
N TYR A 134 14.80 34.99 1.53
CA TYR A 134 14.18 34.32 0.41
C TYR A 134 15.26 33.60 -0.37
N ASP A 135 15.13 32.28 -0.44
CA ASP A 135 15.97 31.44 -1.29
C ASP A 135 15.20 31.16 -2.59
N GLU A 136 15.65 31.78 -3.65
CA GLU A 136 15.04 31.68 -4.98
C GLU A 136 15.21 30.26 -5.55
N GLU A 137 16.38 29.66 -5.42
CA GLU A 137 16.66 28.32 -5.93
C GLU A 137 15.76 27.26 -5.26
N THR A 138 15.69 27.29 -3.93
CA THR A 138 14.77 26.41 -3.19
C THR A 138 13.30 26.65 -3.56
N SER A 139 12.90 27.89 -3.79
CA SER A 139 11.50 28.22 -4.14
C SER A 139 11.17 27.75 -5.55
N VAL A 140 12.05 27.93 -6.51
CA VAL A 140 11.92 27.42 -7.89
C VAL A 140 11.89 25.89 -7.88
N ARG A 141 12.79 25.24 -7.16
CA ARG A 141 12.77 23.78 -7.01
C ARG A 141 11.43 23.30 -6.44
N LYS A 142 10.90 23.92 -5.38
CA LYS A 142 9.60 23.56 -4.80
C LYS A 142 8.44 23.74 -5.78
N TYR A 143 8.49 24.75 -6.63
CA TYR A 143 7.49 24.97 -7.68
C TYR A 143 7.48 23.81 -8.69
N TYR A 144 8.65 23.40 -9.21
CA TYR A 144 8.71 22.27 -10.14
C TYR A 144 8.42 20.92 -9.46
N LEU A 145 8.77 20.77 -8.18
CA LEU A 145 8.33 19.62 -7.40
C LEU A 145 6.80 19.53 -7.29
N ALA A 146 6.10 20.65 -7.18
CA ALA A 146 4.63 20.64 -7.19
C ALA A 146 4.10 20.15 -8.55
N ILE A 147 4.69 20.56 -9.67
CA ILE A 147 4.34 20.09 -11.02
C ILE A 147 4.55 18.56 -11.12
N ILE A 148 5.70 18.04 -10.68
CA ILE A 148 6.03 16.62 -10.72
C ILE A 148 5.10 15.81 -9.82
N MET A 149 4.94 16.23 -8.57
CA MET A 149 4.22 15.46 -7.54
C MET A 149 2.72 15.39 -7.79
N HIS A 150 2.14 16.44 -8.34
CA HIS A 150 0.70 16.53 -8.66
C HIS A 150 0.37 16.21 -10.12
N GLU A 151 1.38 15.83 -10.91
CA GLU A 151 1.21 15.49 -12.34
C GLU A 151 0.60 16.65 -13.14
N TYR A 152 0.90 17.91 -12.78
CA TYR A 152 0.43 19.07 -13.54
C TYR A 152 1.03 19.08 -14.95
N PRO A 153 0.33 19.64 -15.94
CA PRO A 153 0.89 19.78 -17.27
C PRO A 153 2.06 20.76 -17.26
N ILE A 154 3.07 20.54 -18.14
CA ILE A 154 4.25 21.44 -18.19
C ILE A 154 3.85 22.88 -18.54
N ASN A 155 2.77 23.08 -19.31
CA ASN A 155 2.25 24.41 -19.60
C ASN A 155 1.54 25.08 -18.39
N PHE A 156 1.49 24.42 -17.23
CA PHE A 156 1.02 25.02 -15.98
C PHE A 156 1.81 26.32 -15.65
N CYS A 157 3.08 26.34 -16.06
CA CYS A 157 3.92 27.54 -15.95
C CYS A 157 3.44 28.75 -16.80
N GLU A 158 2.56 28.51 -17.78
CA GLU A 158 2.02 29.55 -18.68
C GLU A 158 0.56 29.95 -18.33
N HIS A 159 -0.01 29.33 -17.26
CA HIS A 159 -1.37 29.67 -16.81
C HIS A 159 -1.38 31.05 -16.16
N GLU A 160 -2.12 31.98 -16.76
CA GLU A 160 -2.18 33.39 -16.38
C GLU A 160 -2.50 33.58 -14.89
N TYR A 161 -3.60 33.03 -14.43
CA TYR A 161 -4.00 33.17 -13.02
C TYR A 161 -3.05 32.50 -12.02
N THR A 162 -2.36 31.42 -12.40
CA THR A 162 -1.30 30.82 -11.57
C THR A 162 -0.12 31.79 -11.46
N ASN A 163 0.24 32.43 -12.57
CA ASN A 163 1.36 33.37 -12.62
C ASN A 163 1.01 34.65 -11.84
N ASP A 164 -0.21 35.14 -11.95
CA ASP A 164 -0.70 36.30 -11.17
C ASP A 164 -0.70 35.99 -9.67
N PHE A 165 -1.16 34.81 -9.28
CA PHE A 165 -1.10 34.37 -7.89
C PHE A 165 0.35 34.33 -7.39
N ILE A 166 1.26 33.70 -8.13
CA ILE A 166 2.68 33.62 -7.74
C ILE A 166 3.29 35.02 -7.64
N ARG A 167 3.04 35.91 -8.60
CA ARG A 167 3.53 37.29 -8.61
C ARG A 167 2.94 38.13 -7.49
N SER A 168 1.71 37.87 -7.09
CA SER A 168 1.11 38.53 -5.93
C SER A 168 1.84 38.20 -4.62
N LEU A 169 2.38 36.98 -4.50
CA LEU A 169 3.18 36.56 -3.37
C LEU A 169 4.66 37.02 -3.50
N ARG A 170 5.20 36.96 -4.72
CA ARG A 170 6.57 37.35 -5.04
C ARG A 170 6.65 37.95 -6.45
N PRO A 171 6.65 39.29 -6.62
CA PRO A 171 6.62 39.96 -7.92
C PRO A 171 7.74 39.52 -8.88
N ASN A 172 8.93 39.28 -8.36
CA ASN A 172 10.11 38.89 -9.13
C ASN A 172 10.37 37.38 -9.17
N PHE A 173 9.37 36.53 -8.88
CA PHE A 173 9.55 35.09 -9.00
C PHE A 173 9.83 34.71 -10.47
N PRO A 174 10.90 33.94 -10.77
CA PRO A 174 11.30 33.59 -12.14
C PRO A 174 10.36 32.52 -12.71
N ILE A 175 9.27 32.96 -13.35
CA ILE A 175 8.36 32.07 -14.08
C ILE A 175 8.96 31.81 -15.45
N MET A 176 9.28 30.56 -15.71
CA MET A 176 9.84 30.15 -17.00
C MET A 176 8.76 29.55 -17.90
N GLY A 177 8.88 29.79 -19.23
CA GLY A 177 8.03 29.11 -20.21
C GLY A 177 8.32 27.60 -20.29
N ARG A 178 7.60 26.88 -21.15
CA ARG A 178 7.67 25.39 -21.29
C ARG A 178 9.08 24.84 -21.45
N LYS A 179 9.93 25.53 -22.22
CA LYS A 179 11.33 25.08 -22.46
C LYS A 179 12.14 25.12 -21.17
N GLY A 180 12.09 26.23 -20.43
CA GLY A 180 12.79 26.38 -19.16
C GLY A 180 12.23 25.42 -18.10
N SER A 181 10.90 25.25 -18.06
CA SER A 181 10.26 24.29 -17.13
C SER A 181 10.67 22.85 -17.41
N ARG A 182 10.80 22.46 -18.70
CA ARG A 182 11.33 21.15 -19.07
C ARG A 182 12.77 20.98 -18.56
N THR A 183 13.64 21.98 -18.75
CA THR A 183 15.02 21.94 -18.26
C THR A 183 15.06 21.75 -16.75
N ASN A 184 14.33 22.54 -15.97
CA ASN A 184 14.28 22.40 -14.51
C ASN A 184 13.77 21.02 -14.05
N ILE A 185 12.75 20.47 -14.72
CA ILE A 185 12.25 19.11 -14.43
C ILE A 185 13.34 18.07 -14.69
N MET A 186 14.08 18.19 -15.80
CA MET A 186 15.17 17.28 -16.14
C MET A 186 16.36 17.42 -15.17
N ASP A 187 16.68 18.62 -14.72
CA ASP A 187 17.75 18.86 -13.73
C ASP A 187 17.39 18.21 -12.38
N ILE A 188 16.14 18.34 -11.94
CA ILE A 188 15.64 17.63 -10.76
C ILE A 188 15.75 16.12 -10.95
N PHE A 189 15.32 15.59 -12.11
CA PHE A 189 15.42 14.17 -12.41
C PHE A 189 16.86 13.66 -12.34
N HIS A 190 17.81 14.36 -12.95
CA HIS A 190 19.22 13.97 -12.93
C HIS A 190 19.82 14.03 -11.53
N SER A 191 19.46 15.04 -10.74
CA SER A 191 19.87 15.17 -9.35
C SER A 191 19.36 14.02 -8.48
N GLU A 192 18.07 13.71 -8.59
CA GLU A 192 17.46 12.60 -7.82
C GLU A 192 17.98 11.23 -8.30
N LYS A 193 18.19 11.07 -9.63
CA LYS A 193 18.80 9.86 -10.20
C LYS A 193 20.20 9.61 -9.64
N LYS A 194 21.02 10.66 -9.56
CA LYS A 194 22.36 10.57 -8.98
C LYS A 194 22.30 10.17 -7.50
N SER A 195 21.45 10.81 -6.72
CA SER A 195 21.29 10.49 -5.31
C SER A 195 20.84 9.02 -5.08
N LEU A 196 19.96 8.52 -5.94
CA LEU A 196 19.52 7.12 -5.88
C LEU A 196 20.62 6.16 -6.32
N PHE A 197 21.40 6.51 -7.36
CA PHE A 197 22.55 5.73 -7.82
C PHE A 197 23.61 5.61 -6.72
N ASP A 198 23.94 6.72 -6.07
CA ASP A 198 24.89 6.78 -4.96
C ASP A 198 24.38 5.90 -3.79
N PHE A 199 23.08 5.95 -3.48
CA PHE A 199 22.46 5.09 -2.46
C PHE A 199 22.56 3.60 -2.83
N PHE A 200 22.27 3.20 -4.08
CA PHE A 200 22.39 1.79 -4.50
C PHE A 200 23.82 1.26 -4.41
N SER A 201 24.81 2.13 -4.61
CA SER A 201 26.22 1.73 -4.51
C SER A 201 26.66 1.44 -3.09
N THR A 202 25.98 1.98 -2.06
CA THR A 202 26.28 1.68 -0.63
C THR A 202 25.69 0.35 -0.15
N LEU A 203 24.73 -0.22 -0.88
CA LEU A 203 24.00 -1.41 -0.43
C LEU A 203 24.78 -2.70 -0.75
N ASP A 204 24.90 -3.58 0.24
CA ASP A 204 25.45 -4.94 0.09
C ASP A 204 24.31 -5.98 0.08
N CYS A 205 23.32 -5.78 -0.81
CA CYS A 205 22.26 -6.74 -1.06
C CYS A 205 22.07 -6.97 -2.56
N ARG A 206 21.34 -8.03 -2.91
CA ARG A 206 20.91 -8.23 -4.28
C ARG A 206 19.56 -7.56 -4.52
N PHE A 207 19.27 -7.35 -5.78
CA PHE A 207 18.09 -6.65 -6.25
C PHE A 207 17.20 -7.60 -7.04
N SER A 208 15.92 -7.60 -6.71
CA SER A 208 14.89 -8.26 -7.48
C SER A 208 14.10 -7.22 -8.26
N CYS A 209 13.81 -7.51 -9.52
CA CYS A 209 13.11 -6.56 -10.38
C CYS A 209 11.72 -7.06 -10.78
N THR A 210 10.81 -6.14 -11.07
CA THR A 210 9.66 -6.42 -11.95
C THR A 210 9.86 -5.70 -13.27
N MET A 211 9.45 -6.30 -14.35
CA MET A 211 9.40 -5.68 -15.67
C MET A 211 8.04 -5.94 -16.29
N ASP A 212 7.46 -4.91 -16.86
CA ASP A 212 6.17 -5.02 -17.54
C ASP A 212 6.07 -3.99 -18.65
N LEU A 213 5.20 -4.25 -19.64
CA LEU A 213 5.05 -3.46 -20.83
C LEU A 213 3.62 -2.90 -20.95
N TRP A 214 3.52 -1.61 -21.10
CA TRP A 214 2.25 -0.91 -21.26
C TRP A 214 2.16 -0.17 -22.59
N THR A 215 1.05 -0.36 -23.29
CA THR A 215 0.74 0.39 -24.51
C THR A 215 -0.18 1.57 -24.16
N SER A 216 0.30 2.77 -24.41
CA SER A 216 -0.48 4.00 -24.19
C SER A 216 -1.60 4.15 -25.21
N ASN A 217 -2.56 5.05 -24.92
CA ASN A 217 -3.64 5.41 -25.84
C ASN A 217 -3.15 6.01 -27.19
N GLN A 218 -1.83 6.22 -27.33
CA GLN A 218 -1.19 6.71 -28.54
C GLN A 218 -0.43 5.62 -29.28
N ASN A 219 -0.69 4.35 -28.97
CA ASN A 219 0.02 3.18 -29.50
C ASN A 219 1.54 3.22 -29.29
N LYS A 220 2.01 3.85 -28.21
CA LYS A 220 3.41 3.83 -27.80
C LYS A 220 3.60 2.81 -26.68
N GLY A 221 4.52 1.86 -26.89
CA GLY A 221 4.92 0.90 -25.86
C GLY A 221 5.89 1.53 -24.86
N TYR A 222 5.58 1.41 -23.57
CA TYR A 222 6.46 1.84 -22.49
C TYR A 222 6.85 0.64 -21.64
N LEU A 223 8.16 0.46 -21.46
CA LEU A 223 8.73 -0.53 -20.56
C LEU A 223 8.92 0.11 -19.18
N CYS A 224 8.30 -0.49 -18.17
CA CYS A 224 8.51 -0.11 -16.77
C CYS A 224 9.37 -1.18 -16.08
N VAL A 225 10.43 -0.75 -15.40
CA VAL A 225 11.23 -1.62 -14.54
C VAL A 225 11.19 -1.04 -13.12
N THR A 226 10.76 -1.87 -12.17
CA THR A 226 10.87 -1.53 -10.75
C THR A 226 11.90 -2.42 -10.08
N CYS A 227 12.61 -1.86 -9.12
CA CYS A 227 13.65 -2.51 -8.36
C CYS A 227 13.21 -2.66 -6.91
N HIS A 228 13.36 -3.86 -6.35
CA HIS A 228 12.97 -4.25 -5.00
C HIS A 228 14.19 -4.76 -4.25
N PHE A 229 14.36 -4.32 -3.02
CA PHE A 229 15.48 -4.71 -2.16
C PHE A 229 15.14 -4.46 -0.68
N ILE A 230 15.89 -5.13 0.19
CA ILE A 230 15.82 -4.91 1.64
C ILE A 230 17.18 -4.34 2.07
N ASP A 231 17.16 -3.17 2.73
CA ASP A 231 18.37 -2.49 3.19
C ASP A 231 18.99 -3.13 4.45
N ASP A 232 20.12 -2.61 4.90
CA ASP A 232 20.83 -3.11 6.09
C ASP A 232 20.02 -2.92 7.38
N GLU A 233 19.05 -1.99 7.36
CA GLU A 233 18.10 -1.76 8.45
C GLU A 233 16.85 -2.66 8.37
N TRP A 234 16.84 -3.64 7.47
CA TRP A 234 15.73 -4.56 7.21
C TRP A 234 14.43 -3.84 6.79
N ARG A 235 14.54 -2.76 6.01
CA ARG A 235 13.41 -2.07 5.42
C ARG A 235 13.27 -2.47 3.97
N ILE A 236 12.05 -2.87 3.58
CA ILE A 236 11.76 -3.18 2.19
C ILE A 236 11.56 -1.89 1.38
N HIS A 237 12.22 -1.85 0.23
CA HIS A 237 12.17 -0.73 -0.69
C HIS A 237 11.69 -1.13 -2.06
N LYS A 238 10.97 -0.22 -2.69
CA LYS A 238 10.59 -0.29 -4.11
C LYS A 238 10.92 1.03 -4.77
N ARG A 239 11.53 0.97 -5.97
CA ARG A 239 11.84 2.15 -6.80
C ARG A 239 11.56 1.85 -8.26
N ILE A 240 10.88 2.77 -8.95
CA ILE A 240 10.79 2.75 -10.41
C ILE A 240 12.14 3.23 -10.94
N ILE A 241 12.91 2.34 -11.55
CA ILE A 241 14.25 2.69 -12.07
C ILE A 241 14.26 2.97 -13.57
N ASN A 242 13.15 2.64 -14.25
CA ASN A 242 12.98 2.93 -15.66
C ASN A 242 11.50 3.03 -16.03
N PHE A 243 11.17 3.98 -16.92
CA PHE A 243 9.88 4.10 -17.59
C PHE A 243 10.10 4.58 -19.01
N MET A 244 10.69 3.74 -19.84
CA MET A 244 11.18 4.14 -21.17
C MET A 244 10.21 3.77 -22.29
N HIS A 245 10.16 4.60 -23.33
CA HIS A 245 9.49 4.25 -24.58
C HIS A 245 10.32 3.19 -25.33
N LEU A 246 9.78 1.99 -25.43
CA LEU A 246 10.40 0.91 -26.20
C LEU A 246 10.06 1.05 -27.70
N LYS A 247 11.07 1.30 -28.50
CA LYS A 247 10.92 1.43 -29.96
C LYS A 247 10.99 0.05 -30.62
N GLY A 248 10.18 -0.16 -31.65
CA GLY A 248 10.21 -1.38 -32.46
C GLY A 248 9.30 -2.51 -31.93
N ARG A 249 9.61 -3.74 -32.32
CA ARG A 249 8.81 -4.94 -31.94
C ARG A 249 9.14 -5.35 -30.51
N HIS A 250 8.13 -5.78 -29.77
CA HIS A 250 8.26 -6.26 -28.39
C HIS A 250 8.72 -7.72 -28.36
N THR A 251 9.86 -8.02 -28.97
CA THR A 251 10.48 -9.36 -28.95
C THR A 251 11.28 -9.59 -27.68
N GLY A 252 11.46 -10.86 -27.29
CA GLY A 252 12.28 -11.22 -26.14
C GLY A 252 13.71 -10.64 -26.22
N ALA A 253 14.32 -10.64 -27.41
CA ALA A 253 15.63 -10.05 -27.63
C ALA A 253 15.68 -8.52 -27.39
N ASN A 254 14.65 -7.77 -27.84
CA ASN A 254 14.59 -6.34 -27.59
C ASN A 254 14.32 -6.02 -26.12
N LEU A 255 13.49 -6.83 -25.45
CA LEU A 255 13.20 -6.70 -24.02
C LEU A 255 14.45 -6.97 -23.17
N SER A 256 15.17 -8.06 -23.46
CA SER A 256 16.40 -8.41 -22.74
C SER A 256 17.50 -7.36 -22.93
N ALA A 257 17.67 -6.85 -24.15
CA ALA A 257 18.65 -5.78 -24.41
C ALA A 257 18.30 -4.49 -23.66
N ALA A 258 17.02 -4.07 -23.70
CA ALA A 258 16.56 -2.87 -22.97
C ALA A 258 16.72 -3.03 -21.44
N PHE A 259 16.38 -4.20 -20.91
CA PHE A 259 16.55 -4.49 -19.48
C PHE A 259 18.02 -4.48 -19.07
N MET A 260 18.87 -5.22 -19.75
CA MET A 260 20.31 -5.29 -19.40
C MET A 260 21.01 -3.94 -19.55
N GLN A 261 20.70 -3.15 -20.60
CA GLN A 261 21.20 -1.79 -20.74
C GLN A 261 20.77 -0.90 -19.56
N ASN A 262 19.53 -1.07 -19.11
CA ASN A 262 19.05 -0.34 -17.93
C ASN A 262 19.81 -0.76 -16.67
N MET A 263 19.96 -2.06 -16.41
CA MET A 263 20.70 -2.58 -15.24
C MET A 263 22.14 -2.09 -15.24
N ALA A 264 22.83 -2.13 -16.38
CA ALA A 264 24.18 -1.61 -16.52
C ALA A 264 24.26 -0.09 -16.24
N SER A 265 23.25 0.69 -16.68
CA SER A 265 23.20 2.14 -16.40
C SER A 265 23.06 2.48 -14.91
N TRP A 266 22.57 1.54 -14.11
CA TRP A 266 22.48 1.64 -12.66
C TRP A 266 23.60 0.88 -11.92
N ASN A 267 24.49 0.23 -12.65
CA ASN A 267 25.54 -0.65 -12.10
C ASN A 267 24.94 -1.77 -11.20
N LEU A 268 23.81 -2.35 -11.63
CA LEU A 268 23.04 -3.37 -10.90
C LEU A 268 23.08 -4.74 -11.60
N ASP A 269 23.61 -4.85 -12.80
CA ASP A 269 23.66 -6.07 -13.61
C ASP A 269 24.34 -7.24 -12.88
N HIS A 270 25.36 -6.96 -12.07
CA HIS A 270 26.06 -7.96 -11.25
C HIS A 270 25.40 -8.27 -9.89
N LYS A 271 24.37 -7.51 -9.49
CA LYS A 271 23.65 -7.65 -8.21
C LYS A 271 22.22 -8.20 -8.37
N LEU A 272 21.86 -8.70 -9.54
CA LEU A 272 20.51 -9.22 -9.76
C LEU A 272 20.29 -10.56 -9.05
N PHE A 273 19.10 -10.72 -8.44
CA PHE A 273 18.63 -11.95 -7.82
C PHE A 273 17.48 -12.59 -8.61
N ALA A 274 16.39 -11.84 -8.86
CA ALA A 274 15.21 -12.35 -9.55
C ALA A 274 14.58 -11.28 -10.45
N LEU A 275 13.83 -11.75 -11.45
CA LEU A 275 13.02 -10.92 -12.35
C LEU A 275 11.59 -11.48 -12.42
N THR A 276 10.62 -10.70 -11.96
CA THR A 276 9.20 -11.05 -11.99
C THR A 276 8.54 -10.44 -13.23
N LEU A 277 7.87 -11.30 -14.01
CA LEU A 277 7.24 -10.98 -15.29
C LEU A 277 5.85 -11.57 -15.38
N ASP A 278 5.02 -11.06 -16.30
CA ASP A 278 3.81 -11.75 -16.72
C ASP A 278 4.12 -13.01 -17.57
N ASN A 279 3.09 -13.79 -17.90
CA ASN A 279 3.25 -15.06 -18.60
C ASN A 279 3.22 -14.95 -20.13
N ALA A 280 3.63 -13.81 -20.71
CA ALA A 280 3.77 -13.66 -22.15
C ALA A 280 4.96 -14.50 -22.66
N SER A 281 4.78 -15.22 -23.80
CA SER A 281 5.83 -16.07 -24.38
C SER A 281 7.12 -15.33 -24.77
N SER A 282 7.03 -14.04 -25.08
CA SER A 282 8.19 -13.19 -25.34
C SER A 282 9.07 -13.02 -24.09
N ASN A 283 8.49 -13.14 -22.90
CA ASN A 283 9.19 -13.00 -21.64
C ASN A 283 10.05 -14.24 -21.33
N ASP A 284 9.65 -15.43 -21.75
CA ASP A 284 10.48 -16.64 -21.62
C ASP A 284 11.80 -16.49 -22.37
N VAL A 285 11.72 -16.07 -23.65
CA VAL A 285 12.91 -15.80 -24.48
C VAL A 285 13.76 -14.66 -23.90
N CYS A 286 13.12 -13.63 -23.34
CA CYS A 286 13.80 -12.52 -22.69
C CYS A 286 14.62 -13.02 -21.50
N VAL A 287 14.02 -13.82 -20.63
CA VAL A 287 14.67 -14.34 -19.43
C VAL A 287 15.82 -15.30 -19.79
N ASP A 288 15.62 -16.21 -20.73
CA ASP A 288 16.67 -17.14 -21.17
C ASP A 288 17.91 -16.40 -21.68
N THR A 289 17.68 -15.31 -22.43
CA THR A 289 18.76 -14.45 -22.92
C THR A 289 19.47 -13.76 -21.76
N ILE A 290 18.73 -13.18 -20.80
CA ILE A 290 19.32 -12.50 -19.63
C ILE A 290 20.12 -13.49 -18.78
N VAL A 291 19.55 -14.66 -18.47
CA VAL A 291 20.21 -15.71 -17.68
C VAL A 291 21.49 -16.16 -18.37
N SER A 292 21.51 -16.29 -19.69
CA SER A 292 22.71 -16.64 -20.46
C SER A 292 23.80 -15.58 -20.32
N ILE A 293 23.44 -14.29 -20.39
CA ILE A 293 24.38 -13.18 -20.19
C ILE A 293 24.95 -13.21 -18.77
N LEU A 294 24.09 -13.32 -17.76
CA LEU A 294 24.49 -13.31 -16.35
C LEU A 294 25.34 -14.55 -15.97
N LYS A 295 25.08 -15.71 -16.60
CA LYS A 295 25.94 -16.91 -16.46
C LYS A 295 27.35 -16.67 -17.00
N ASN A 296 27.45 -16.07 -18.16
CA ASN A 296 28.74 -15.73 -18.78
C ASN A 296 29.52 -14.70 -17.96
N GLN A 297 28.84 -13.83 -17.23
CA GLN A 297 29.44 -12.87 -16.29
C GLN A 297 29.78 -13.48 -14.94
N GLY A 298 29.35 -14.70 -14.63
CA GLY A 298 29.50 -15.32 -13.31
C GLY A 298 28.74 -14.62 -12.19
N SER A 299 27.70 -13.84 -12.51
CA SER A 299 26.97 -12.98 -11.57
C SER A 299 25.65 -13.58 -11.06
N ILE A 300 25.22 -14.73 -11.57
CA ILE A 300 23.94 -15.38 -11.24
C ILE A 300 24.12 -16.56 -10.28
N HIS A 301 23.24 -16.65 -9.26
CA HIS A 301 23.22 -17.76 -8.31
C HIS A 301 22.57 -19.02 -8.87
N CYS A 302 23.07 -20.20 -8.43
CA CYS A 302 22.46 -21.51 -8.70
C CYS A 302 22.08 -21.72 -10.18
N GLY A 303 22.88 -21.18 -11.11
CA GLY A 303 22.63 -21.29 -12.54
C GLY A 303 21.33 -20.65 -13.02
N GLY A 304 20.78 -19.71 -12.27
CA GLY A 304 19.57 -18.95 -12.63
C GLY A 304 18.25 -19.60 -12.24
N LYS A 305 18.26 -20.68 -11.43
CA LYS A 305 17.03 -21.36 -10.96
C LYS A 305 16.04 -20.44 -10.25
N PHE A 306 16.54 -19.39 -9.57
CA PHE A 306 15.72 -18.42 -8.84
C PHE A 306 15.39 -17.17 -9.63
N PHE A 307 15.93 -17.02 -10.85
CA PHE A 307 15.90 -15.74 -11.55
C PHE A 307 14.51 -15.41 -12.13
N HIS A 308 13.84 -16.36 -12.80
CA HIS A 308 12.54 -16.13 -13.42
C HIS A 308 11.42 -16.37 -12.41
N VAL A 309 10.72 -15.33 -12.02
CA VAL A 309 9.51 -15.41 -11.20
C VAL A 309 8.30 -15.03 -12.07
N ARG A 310 7.32 -15.90 -12.14
CA ARG A 310 6.08 -15.62 -12.86
C ARG A 310 5.11 -14.85 -11.97
N CYS A 311 4.50 -13.80 -12.50
CA CYS A 311 3.59 -12.96 -11.75
C CYS A 311 2.40 -13.76 -11.19
N ALA A 312 2.32 -13.88 -9.86
CA ALA A 312 1.27 -14.59 -9.15
C ALA A 312 -0.13 -14.02 -9.45
N ALA A 313 -0.28 -12.70 -9.45
CA ALA A 313 -1.54 -12.05 -9.76
C ALA A 313 -2.02 -12.39 -11.19
N HIS A 314 -1.10 -12.50 -12.13
CA HIS A 314 -1.42 -12.91 -13.51
C HIS A 314 -1.83 -14.39 -13.59
N ILE A 315 -1.13 -15.28 -12.88
CA ILE A 315 -1.49 -16.72 -12.80
C ILE A 315 -2.87 -16.88 -12.18
N ILE A 316 -3.13 -16.26 -11.03
CA ILE A 316 -4.41 -16.28 -10.34
C ILE A 316 -5.52 -15.75 -11.26
N ASN A 317 -5.27 -14.65 -11.99
CA ASN A 317 -6.21 -14.11 -12.97
C ASN A 317 -6.53 -15.12 -14.08
N LEU A 318 -5.55 -15.85 -14.61
CA LEU A 318 -5.76 -16.83 -15.66
C LEU A 318 -6.57 -18.03 -15.16
N ILE A 319 -6.29 -18.55 -13.98
CA ILE A 319 -7.03 -19.66 -13.37
C ILE A 319 -8.49 -19.26 -13.11
N ALA A 320 -8.70 -18.16 -12.42
CA ALA A 320 -10.05 -17.69 -12.08
C ALA A 320 -10.87 -17.34 -13.32
N ARG A 321 -10.25 -16.70 -14.34
CA ARG A 321 -10.92 -16.34 -15.59
C ARG A 321 -11.35 -17.56 -16.41
N ASP A 322 -10.52 -18.58 -16.50
CA ASP A 322 -10.87 -19.80 -17.22
C ASP A 322 -12.06 -20.50 -16.54
N GLY A 323 -12.10 -20.56 -15.20
CA GLY A 323 -13.24 -21.04 -14.46
C GLY A 323 -14.52 -20.23 -14.73
N VAL A 324 -14.45 -18.89 -14.61
CA VAL A 324 -15.59 -18.00 -14.84
C VAL A 324 -16.10 -18.08 -16.28
N ASN A 325 -15.22 -18.21 -17.26
CA ASN A 325 -15.61 -18.32 -18.69
C ASN A 325 -16.45 -19.57 -18.95
N THR A 326 -16.13 -20.71 -18.31
CA THR A 326 -16.87 -21.96 -18.43
C THR A 326 -18.33 -21.82 -18.01
N ILE A 327 -18.63 -20.87 -17.13
CA ILE A 327 -19.93 -20.72 -16.46
C ILE A 327 -20.58 -19.35 -16.69
N SER A 328 -20.12 -18.60 -17.68
CA SER A 328 -20.56 -17.23 -17.93
C SER A 328 -22.08 -17.10 -18.20
N ALA A 329 -22.72 -18.16 -18.76
CA ALA A 329 -24.15 -18.20 -19.03
C ALA A 329 -25.01 -18.13 -17.74
N VAL A 330 -24.52 -18.75 -16.63
CA VAL A 330 -25.25 -18.83 -15.36
C VAL A 330 -25.46 -17.46 -14.69
N ILE A 331 -24.54 -16.54 -14.91
CA ILE A 331 -24.59 -15.19 -14.32
C ILE A 331 -25.13 -14.13 -15.29
N ALA A 332 -25.56 -14.54 -16.49
CA ALA A 332 -25.98 -13.61 -17.54
C ALA A 332 -27.19 -12.75 -17.12
N HIS A 333 -28.19 -13.33 -16.49
CA HIS A 333 -29.37 -12.60 -16.04
C HIS A 333 -29.04 -11.62 -14.90
N ILE A 334 -28.21 -12.04 -13.93
CA ILE A 334 -27.76 -11.17 -12.84
C ILE A 334 -26.97 -9.98 -13.40
N ARG A 335 -26.04 -10.24 -14.35
CA ARG A 335 -25.29 -9.19 -15.05
C ARG A 335 -26.22 -8.21 -15.75
N ALA A 336 -27.22 -8.73 -16.48
CA ALA A 336 -28.18 -7.90 -17.20
C ALA A 336 -29.02 -7.02 -16.25
N LEU A 337 -29.43 -7.54 -15.08
CA LEU A 337 -30.11 -6.74 -14.07
C LEU A 337 -29.24 -5.62 -13.51
N VAL A 338 -27.99 -5.92 -13.18
CA VAL A 338 -27.02 -4.90 -12.68
C VAL A 338 -26.82 -3.81 -13.72
N VAL A 339 -26.65 -4.21 -15.01
CA VAL A 339 -26.52 -3.25 -16.12
C VAL A 339 -27.79 -2.41 -16.26
N ALA A 340 -28.98 -3.00 -16.16
CA ALA A 340 -30.24 -2.26 -16.24
C ALA A 340 -30.38 -1.21 -15.14
N ILE A 341 -29.98 -1.53 -13.91
CA ILE A 341 -29.99 -0.56 -12.79
C ILE A 341 -28.96 0.56 -13.04
N LYS A 342 -27.73 0.22 -13.43
CA LYS A 342 -26.65 1.19 -13.67
C LYS A 342 -26.79 1.99 -14.97
N SER A 343 -27.78 1.67 -15.80
CA SER A 343 -27.98 2.34 -17.08
C SER A 343 -28.43 3.82 -16.96
N SER A 344 -28.97 4.21 -15.81
CA SER A 344 -29.49 5.55 -15.58
C SER A 344 -29.40 5.92 -14.10
N PRO A 345 -29.00 7.17 -13.76
CA PRO A 345 -28.99 7.65 -12.37
C PRO A 345 -30.34 7.48 -11.67
N LEU A 346 -31.45 7.71 -12.38
CA LEU A 346 -32.80 7.52 -11.83
C LEU A 346 -33.07 6.07 -11.41
N GLN A 347 -32.60 5.09 -12.20
CA GLN A 347 -32.77 3.67 -11.88
C GLN A 347 -31.93 3.29 -10.65
N GLU A 348 -30.73 3.83 -10.56
CA GLU A 348 -29.85 3.61 -9.45
C GLU A 348 -30.41 4.22 -8.15
N GLU A 349 -30.95 5.43 -8.22
CA GLU A 349 -31.63 6.09 -7.11
C GLU A 349 -32.85 5.32 -6.61
N LEU A 350 -33.72 4.87 -7.54
CA LEU A 350 -34.86 4.02 -7.21
C LEU A 350 -34.45 2.69 -6.57
N PHE A 351 -33.37 2.09 -7.06
CA PHE A 351 -32.79 0.87 -6.49
C PHE A 351 -32.36 1.09 -5.04
N PHE A 352 -31.59 2.12 -4.76
CA PHE A 352 -31.12 2.40 -3.41
C PHE A 352 -32.24 2.84 -2.46
N LYS A 353 -33.28 3.53 -2.97
CA LYS A 353 -34.48 3.80 -2.21
C LYS A 353 -35.17 2.50 -1.76
N GLN A 354 -35.30 1.52 -2.67
CA GLN A 354 -35.87 0.21 -2.30
C GLN A 354 -34.97 -0.55 -1.33
N ALA A 355 -33.64 -0.39 -1.41
CA ALA A 355 -32.72 -0.96 -0.44
C ALA A 355 -32.92 -0.37 0.96
N ALA A 356 -33.07 0.95 1.05
CA ALA A 356 -33.35 1.66 2.30
C ALA A 356 -34.71 1.25 2.89
N ASP A 357 -35.76 1.13 2.07
CA ASP A 357 -37.09 0.66 2.49
C ASP A 357 -37.08 -0.78 3.05
N LEU A 358 -36.12 -1.60 2.61
CA LEU A 358 -35.92 -2.97 3.10
C LEU A 358 -34.92 -3.05 4.28
N GLY A 359 -34.38 -1.92 4.73
CA GLY A 359 -33.37 -1.86 5.80
C GLY A 359 -32.04 -2.50 5.42
N ILE A 360 -31.71 -2.57 4.12
CA ILE A 360 -30.44 -3.11 3.64
C ILE A 360 -29.42 -1.97 3.64
N LEU A 361 -28.25 -2.22 4.26
CA LEU A 361 -27.19 -1.22 4.39
C LEU A 361 -26.71 -0.75 3.00
N GLU A 362 -26.50 0.55 2.86
CA GLU A 362 -25.99 1.15 1.65
C GLU A 362 -24.59 0.63 1.32
N ARG A 363 -24.46 0.06 0.13
CA ARG A 363 -23.22 -0.42 -0.47
C ARG A 363 -23.26 -0.09 -1.96
N GLY A 364 -22.12 0.19 -2.58
CA GLY A 364 -22.06 0.39 -4.03
C GLY A 364 -22.51 -0.85 -4.79
N LEU A 365 -23.12 -0.65 -5.96
CA LEU A 365 -23.40 -1.72 -6.90
C LEU A 365 -22.34 -1.69 -8.01
N SER A 366 -21.49 -2.71 -8.09
CA SER A 366 -20.37 -2.80 -9.02
C SER A 366 -20.84 -3.28 -10.40
N LEU A 367 -20.29 -2.66 -11.46
CA LEU A 367 -20.44 -3.16 -12.83
C LEU A 367 -19.35 -4.19 -13.13
N ASP A 368 -19.76 -5.21 -13.87
CA ASP A 368 -18.83 -6.21 -14.39
C ASP A 368 -18.06 -5.66 -15.61
N VAL A 369 -16.77 -5.93 -15.62
CA VAL A 369 -15.88 -5.74 -16.77
C VAL A 369 -15.45 -7.13 -17.24
N SER A 370 -16.04 -7.62 -18.33
CA SER A 370 -15.92 -9.01 -18.78
C SER A 370 -14.49 -9.54 -18.95
N THR A 371 -13.50 -8.64 -19.07
CA THR A 371 -12.07 -8.99 -19.17
C THR A 371 -11.38 -9.13 -17.81
N ARG A 372 -12.09 -8.82 -16.69
CA ARG A 372 -11.54 -8.79 -15.33
C ARG A 372 -12.41 -9.59 -14.37
N TRP A 373 -12.03 -10.81 -14.07
CA TRP A 373 -12.77 -11.69 -13.16
C TRP A 373 -13.05 -11.06 -11.76
N ASN A 374 -12.16 -10.21 -11.27
CA ASN A 374 -12.37 -9.50 -10.01
C ASN A 374 -13.62 -8.62 -10.03
N SER A 375 -13.91 -7.99 -11.18
CA SER A 375 -15.15 -7.20 -11.33
C SER A 375 -16.39 -8.08 -11.35
N THR A 376 -16.28 -9.30 -11.90
CA THR A 376 -17.35 -10.30 -11.85
C THR A 376 -17.61 -10.73 -10.40
N TYR A 377 -16.56 -11.00 -9.63
CA TYR A 377 -16.68 -11.32 -8.20
C TYR A 377 -17.37 -10.20 -7.43
N LEU A 378 -16.89 -8.96 -7.59
CA LEU A 378 -17.47 -7.80 -6.88
C LEU A 378 -18.92 -7.56 -7.30
N MET A 379 -19.25 -7.66 -8.59
CA MET A 379 -20.63 -7.55 -9.07
C MET A 379 -21.52 -8.61 -8.42
N LEU A 380 -21.08 -9.89 -8.38
CA LEU A 380 -21.84 -10.97 -7.76
C LEU A 380 -22.01 -10.77 -6.25
N ALA A 381 -20.96 -10.38 -5.55
CA ALA A 381 -21.02 -10.12 -4.11
C ALA A 381 -22.01 -8.97 -3.79
N ASP A 382 -22.00 -7.89 -4.59
CA ASP A 382 -22.96 -6.80 -4.44
C ASP A 382 -24.39 -7.24 -4.82
N ALA A 383 -24.55 -7.99 -5.92
CA ALA A 383 -25.85 -8.49 -6.35
C ALA A 383 -26.48 -9.45 -5.32
N LEU A 384 -25.70 -10.33 -4.71
CA LEU A 384 -26.15 -11.23 -3.66
C LEU A 384 -26.56 -10.47 -2.39
N HIS A 385 -25.80 -9.44 -2.01
CA HIS A 385 -26.16 -8.53 -0.92
C HIS A 385 -27.52 -7.88 -1.14
N PHE A 386 -27.79 -7.44 -2.38
CA PHE A 386 -29.05 -6.81 -2.77
C PHE A 386 -30.08 -7.78 -3.36
N LYS A 387 -29.92 -9.11 -3.24
CA LYS A 387 -30.83 -10.12 -3.83
C LYS A 387 -32.31 -9.78 -3.56
N ARG A 388 -32.65 -9.40 -2.31
CA ARG A 388 -34.03 -9.03 -1.91
C ARG A 388 -34.55 -7.78 -2.63
N VAL A 389 -33.67 -6.82 -2.91
CA VAL A 389 -34.03 -5.58 -3.63
C VAL A 389 -34.32 -5.92 -5.09
N PHE A 390 -33.49 -6.72 -5.73
CA PHE A 390 -33.72 -7.20 -7.11
C PHE A 390 -35.04 -7.97 -7.23
N GLN A 391 -35.31 -8.89 -6.31
CA GLN A 391 -36.57 -9.66 -6.29
C GLN A 391 -37.79 -8.73 -6.15
N ARG A 392 -37.73 -7.70 -5.28
CA ARG A 392 -38.78 -6.72 -5.12
C ARG A 392 -38.99 -5.87 -6.36
N LEU A 393 -37.90 -5.41 -7.01
CA LEU A 393 -38.00 -4.63 -8.26
C LEU A 393 -38.58 -5.43 -9.41
N ILE A 394 -38.22 -6.72 -9.55
CA ILE A 394 -38.81 -7.62 -10.55
C ILE A 394 -40.32 -7.76 -10.33
N LEU A 395 -40.77 -7.87 -9.09
CA LEU A 395 -42.20 -7.95 -8.74
C LEU A 395 -42.95 -6.64 -9.00
N LEU A 396 -42.32 -5.50 -8.72
CA LEU A 396 -42.94 -4.19 -8.91
C LEU A 396 -42.98 -3.75 -10.40
N HIS A 397 -41.99 -4.19 -11.18
CA HIS A 397 -41.80 -3.78 -12.59
C HIS A 397 -41.50 -4.99 -13.48
N PRO A 398 -42.44 -5.97 -13.60
CA PRO A 398 -42.20 -7.20 -14.37
C PRO A 398 -42.02 -6.91 -15.85
N GLU A 399 -42.64 -5.89 -16.41
CA GLU A 399 -42.48 -5.43 -17.77
C GLU A 399 -41.04 -4.98 -18.11
N LYS A 400 -40.33 -4.52 -17.13
CA LYS A 400 -38.97 -3.98 -17.28
C LYS A 400 -37.87 -4.98 -16.97
N TYR A 401 -38.05 -5.74 -15.89
CA TYR A 401 -37.01 -6.61 -15.33
C TYR A 401 -37.35 -8.10 -15.46
N GLY A 402 -38.59 -8.42 -15.81
CA GLY A 402 -39.06 -9.82 -15.83
C GLY A 402 -38.30 -10.74 -16.79
N GLN A 403 -37.91 -10.23 -17.98
CA GLN A 403 -37.12 -10.99 -18.95
C GLN A 403 -35.69 -11.30 -18.46
N GLN A 404 -35.21 -10.55 -17.52
CA GLN A 404 -33.86 -10.68 -16.93
C GLN A 404 -33.90 -11.28 -15.54
N ALA A 405 -35.08 -11.76 -15.12
CA ALA A 405 -35.27 -12.30 -13.77
C ALA A 405 -34.50 -13.61 -13.58
N PRO A 406 -33.46 -13.65 -12.71
CA PRO A 406 -32.75 -14.90 -12.45
C PRO A 406 -33.65 -15.88 -11.71
N THR A 407 -33.54 -17.14 -12.10
CA THR A 407 -34.18 -18.25 -11.41
C THR A 407 -33.58 -18.44 -10.00
N ARG A 408 -34.24 -19.21 -9.16
CA ARG A 408 -33.69 -19.59 -7.86
C ARG A 408 -32.37 -20.31 -8.01
N GLU A 409 -32.27 -21.23 -8.96
CA GLU A 409 -31.07 -22.01 -9.25
C GLU A 409 -29.91 -21.10 -9.70
N GLU A 410 -30.16 -20.09 -10.55
CA GLU A 410 -29.13 -19.12 -10.96
C GLU A 410 -28.62 -18.28 -9.78
N TRP A 411 -29.49 -17.89 -8.86
CA TRP A 411 -29.07 -17.21 -7.64
C TRP A 411 -28.21 -18.10 -6.74
N ASP A 412 -28.55 -19.38 -6.59
CA ASP A 412 -27.85 -20.34 -5.76
C ASP A 412 -26.47 -20.70 -6.40
N ASN A 413 -26.43 -20.85 -7.71
CA ASN A 413 -25.19 -21.02 -8.47
C ASN A 413 -24.30 -19.78 -8.39
N ALA A 414 -24.86 -18.58 -8.49
CA ALA A 414 -24.12 -17.33 -8.33
C ALA A 414 -23.53 -17.19 -6.93
N ALA A 415 -24.25 -17.61 -5.88
CA ALA A 415 -23.71 -17.62 -4.52
C ALA A 415 -22.55 -18.61 -4.38
N SER A 416 -22.70 -19.82 -4.93
CA SER A 416 -21.64 -20.84 -4.94
C SER A 416 -20.40 -20.35 -5.69
N LEU A 417 -20.57 -19.72 -6.84
CA LEU A 417 -19.49 -19.12 -7.62
C LEU A 417 -18.79 -17.99 -6.83
N CYS A 418 -19.55 -17.10 -6.22
CA CYS A 418 -19.01 -16.01 -5.42
C CYS A 418 -18.10 -16.52 -4.30
N ASN A 419 -18.56 -17.57 -3.58
CA ASN A 419 -17.76 -18.23 -2.53
C ASN A 419 -16.48 -18.88 -3.11
N CYS A 420 -16.56 -19.50 -4.29
CA CYS A 420 -15.36 -20.05 -4.91
C CYS A 420 -14.36 -18.95 -5.36
N LEU A 421 -14.85 -17.81 -5.83
CA LEU A 421 -13.99 -16.72 -6.28
C LEU A 421 -13.37 -15.92 -5.13
N GLU A 422 -13.90 -16.01 -3.93
CA GLU A 422 -13.42 -15.27 -2.74
C GLU A 422 -11.96 -15.58 -2.42
N ILE A 423 -11.56 -16.86 -2.45
CA ILE A 423 -10.17 -17.26 -2.19
C ILE A 423 -9.18 -16.63 -3.19
N PHE A 424 -9.55 -16.56 -4.47
CA PHE A 424 -8.73 -15.91 -5.50
C PHE A 424 -8.64 -14.40 -5.27
N TYR A 425 -9.74 -13.79 -4.83
CA TYR A 425 -9.79 -12.35 -4.56
C TYR A 425 -8.90 -11.97 -3.37
N GLU A 426 -9.00 -12.70 -2.26
CA GLU A 426 -8.17 -12.45 -1.08
C GLU A 426 -6.69 -12.77 -1.35
N ALA A 427 -6.37 -13.87 -2.03
CA ALA A 427 -5.00 -14.17 -2.46
C ALA A 427 -4.42 -13.09 -3.38
N THR A 428 -5.21 -12.60 -4.36
CA THR A 428 -4.79 -11.51 -5.26
C THR A 428 -4.50 -10.24 -4.45
N LYS A 429 -5.37 -9.88 -3.52
CA LYS A 429 -5.22 -8.70 -2.66
C LYS A 429 -3.97 -8.81 -1.78
N LEU A 430 -3.75 -9.97 -1.15
CA LEU A 430 -2.60 -10.25 -0.30
C LEU A 430 -1.28 -10.17 -1.09
N LEU A 431 -1.21 -10.81 -2.26
CA LEU A 431 0.01 -10.88 -3.09
C LEU A 431 0.27 -9.61 -3.91
N SER A 432 -0.68 -8.67 -3.94
CA SER A 432 -0.53 -7.36 -4.58
C SER A 432 0.07 -6.29 -3.66
N GLY A 433 0.43 -6.64 -2.43
CA GLY A 433 1.04 -5.74 -1.45
C GLY A 433 2.37 -5.16 -1.93
N SER A 434 2.66 -3.90 -1.54
CA SER A 434 3.90 -3.21 -1.92
C SER A 434 4.73 -2.74 -0.73
N TYR A 435 4.27 -2.97 0.49
CA TYR A 435 4.87 -2.44 1.73
C TYR A 435 5.34 -3.52 2.69
N TYR A 436 5.17 -4.76 2.32
CA TYR A 436 5.60 -5.94 3.06
C TYR A 436 6.08 -7.01 2.07
N PRO A 437 6.92 -7.96 2.48
CA PRO A 437 7.33 -9.08 1.66
C PRO A 437 6.11 -9.92 1.25
N THR A 438 6.02 -10.23 -0.04
CA THR A 438 4.95 -11.07 -0.60
C THR A 438 5.43 -12.46 -0.99
N ALA A 439 6.76 -12.64 -1.13
CA ALA A 439 7.36 -13.90 -1.53
C ALA A 439 7.04 -15.05 -0.56
N ASN A 440 7.13 -14.81 0.75
CA ASN A 440 6.87 -15.79 1.81
C ASN A 440 5.40 -16.24 1.89
N LEU A 441 4.48 -15.43 1.35
CA LEU A 441 3.05 -15.71 1.39
C LEU A 441 2.56 -16.51 0.17
N PHE A 442 3.29 -16.41 -0.96
CA PHE A 442 2.83 -16.97 -2.23
C PHE A 442 2.62 -18.48 -2.15
N PHE A 443 3.61 -19.22 -1.64
CA PHE A 443 3.60 -20.67 -1.70
C PHE A 443 2.39 -21.28 -0.98
N SER A 444 2.11 -20.84 0.25
CA SER A 444 0.95 -21.30 1.02
C SER A 444 -0.37 -20.93 0.36
N GLU A 445 -0.53 -19.68 -0.08
CA GLU A 445 -1.75 -19.22 -0.75
C GLU A 445 -2.02 -20.00 -2.05
N PHE A 446 -0.96 -20.27 -2.81
CA PHE A 446 -1.08 -20.99 -4.08
C PHE A 446 -1.44 -22.47 -3.86
N CYS A 447 -0.86 -23.11 -2.84
CA CYS A 447 -1.23 -24.46 -2.42
C CYS A 447 -2.68 -24.55 -1.93
N GLU A 448 -3.12 -23.60 -1.09
CA GLU A 448 -4.52 -23.53 -0.62
C GLU A 448 -5.52 -23.40 -1.77
N ILE A 449 -5.20 -22.61 -2.79
CA ILE A 449 -6.03 -22.52 -4.01
C ILE A 449 -6.16 -23.91 -4.67
N ASN A 450 -5.08 -24.70 -4.79
CA ASN A 450 -5.13 -26.04 -5.35
C ASN A 450 -5.98 -27.01 -4.53
N LEU A 451 -5.80 -27.00 -3.21
CA LEU A 451 -6.59 -27.85 -2.29
C LEU A 451 -8.08 -27.54 -2.44
N LYS A 452 -8.45 -26.26 -2.54
CA LYS A 452 -9.83 -25.86 -2.80
C LYS A 452 -10.36 -26.28 -4.18
N ILE A 453 -9.58 -26.13 -5.23
CA ILE A 453 -9.93 -26.62 -6.57
C ILE A 453 -10.15 -28.14 -6.52
N THR A 454 -9.30 -28.89 -5.83
CA THR A 454 -9.40 -30.35 -5.66
C THR A 454 -10.64 -30.76 -4.85
N GLU A 455 -11.01 -29.96 -3.84
CA GLU A 455 -12.27 -30.13 -3.09
C GLU A 455 -13.49 -29.92 -4.02
N TRP A 456 -13.47 -28.88 -4.87
CA TRP A 456 -14.56 -28.58 -5.79
C TRP A 456 -14.72 -29.63 -6.89
N LEU A 457 -13.66 -30.31 -7.31
CA LEU A 457 -13.74 -31.45 -8.23
C LEU A 457 -14.57 -32.61 -7.67
N LYS A 458 -14.69 -32.71 -6.34
CA LYS A 458 -15.48 -33.74 -5.64
C LYS A 458 -16.90 -33.25 -5.28
N SER A 459 -17.30 -32.06 -5.72
CA SER A 459 -18.61 -31.47 -5.42
C SER A 459 -19.74 -32.28 -6.09
N SER A 460 -20.88 -32.34 -5.44
CA SER A 460 -22.12 -32.88 -6.01
C SER A 460 -22.74 -31.95 -7.07
N ASN A 461 -22.32 -30.68 -7.14
CA ASN A 461 -22.79 -29.71 -8.09
C ASN A 461 -21.96 -29.76 -9.38
N ASN A 462 -22.55 -30.30 -10.46
CA ASN A 462 -21.89 -30.42 -11.77
C ASN A 462 -21.36 -29.09 -12.32
N PHE A 463 -22.01 -27.98 -11.99
CA PHE A 463 -21.58 -26.64 -12.33
C PHE A 463 -20.20 -26.31 -11.69
N ILE A 464 -20.04 -26.57 -10.38
CA ILE A 464 -18.78 -26.36 -9.66
C ILE A 464 -17.69 -27.30 -10.19
N VAL A 465 -18.04 -28.57 -10.44
CA VAL A 465 -17.08 -29.56 -11.00
C VAL A 465 -16.55 -29.11 -12.37
N SER A 466 -17.42 -28.61 -13.26
CA SER A 466 -17.03 -28.14 -14.59
C SER A 466 -16.06 -26.93 -14.49
N MET A 467 -16.37 -25.98 -13.62
CA MET A 467 -15.49 -24.84 -13.31
C MET A 467 -14.15 -25.30 -12.77
N ALA A 468 -14.15 -26.17 -11.76
CA ALA A 468 -12.95 -26.68 -11.11
C ALA A 468 -12.02 -27.44 -12.07
N LYS A 469 -12.56 -28.20 -13.02
CA LYS A 469 -11.77 -28.87 -14.07
C LYS A 469 -10.95 -27.89 -14.88
N SER A 470 -11.60 -26.84 -15.39
CA SER A 470 -10.93 -25.80 -16.18
C SER A 470 -9.87 -25.05 -15.34
N MET A 471 -10.18 -24.77 -14.07
CA MET A 471 -9.23 -24.16 -13.15
C MET A 471 -8.03 -25.07 -12.85
N LYS A 472 -8.27 -26.38 -12.65
CA LYS A 472 -7.20 -27.37 -12.34
C LYS A 472 -6.21 -27.51 -13.49
N GLU A 473 -6.69 -27.67 -14.73
CA GLU A 473 -5.84 -27.75 -15.93
C GLU A 473 -4.92 -26.52 -16.03
N LYS A 474 -5.46 -25.33 -15.73
CA LYS A 474 -4.67 -24.11 -15.74
C LYS A 474 -3.68 -24.04 -14.57
N PHE A 475 -4.11 -24.46 -13.38
CA PHE A 475 -3.28 -24.52 -12.19
C PHE A 475 -2.07 -25.43 -12.42
N ASP A 476 -2.28 -26.68 -12.87
CA ASP A 476 -1.22 -27.66 -13.04
C ASP A 476 -0.14 -27.18 -13.99
N LYS A 477 -0.55 -26.59 -15.13
CA LYS A 477 0.40 -25.96 -16.06
C LYS A 477 1.33 -24.96 -15.40
N TYR A 478 0.82 -24.13 -14.48
CA TYR A 478 1.64 -23.11 -13.83
C TYR A 478 2.37 -23.62 -12.60
N TRP A 479 1.88 -24.68 -11.98
CA TRP A 479 2.58 -25.36 -10.90
C TRP A 479 3.92 -25.93 -11.37
N GLU A 480 3.94 -26.65 -12.48
CA GLU A 480 5.16 -27.19 -13.10
C GLU A 480 6.20 -26.11 -13.43
N MET A 481 5.74 -24.89 -13.70
CA MET A 481 6.57 -23.74 -14.06
C MET A 481 6.87 -22.84 -12.85
N SER A 482 6.47 -23.24 -11.63
CA SER A 482 6.59 -22.38 -10.46
C SER A 482 8.06 -22.23 -10.03
N ASN A 483 8.40 -21.03 -9.53
CA ASN A 483 9.75 -20.71 -9.12
C ASN A 483 10.00 -21.14 -7.68
N THR A 484 11.04 -21.94 -7.48
CA THR A 484 11.47 -22.43 -6.18
C THR A 484 11.85 -21.30 -5.19
N ALA A 485 12.18 -20.08 -5.66
CA ALA A 485 12.49 -18.95 -4.79
C ALA A 485 11.34 -18.61 -3.85
N LEU A 486 10.09 -18.76 -4.31
CA LEU A 486 8.92 -18.46 -3.51
C LEU A 486 8.64 -19.54 -2.46
N ALA A 487 8.98 -20.78 -2.73
CA ALA A 487 8.98 -21.86 -1.72
C ALA A 487 10.10 -21.67 -0.68
N VAL A 488 11.29 -21.22 -1.12
CA VAL A 488 12.38 -20.83 -0.20
C VAL A 488 11.97 -19.65 0.67
N ALA A 489 11.25 -18.69 0.13
CA ALA A 489 10.72 -17.57 0.92
C ALA A 489 9.75 -18.05 2.02
N CYS A 490 8.89 -19.03 1.71
CA CYS A 490 8.02 -19.68 2.70
C CYS A 490 8.84 -20.38 3.80
N PHE A 491 9.90 -21.13 3.43
CA PHE A 491 10.82 -21.73 4.39
C PHE A 491 11.47 -20.70 5.31
N LEU A 492 11.84 -19.54 4.81
CA LEU A 492 12.47 -18.46 5.56
C LEU A 492 11.51 -17.70 6.49
N ASP A 493 10.23 -18.02 6.46
CA ASP A 493 9.26 -17.50 7.43
C ASP A 493 9.28 -18.36 8.70
N PRO A 494 9.65 -17.81 9.88
CA PRO A 494 9.77 -18.58 11.12
C PRO A 494 8.46 -19.18 11.63
N ARG A 495 7.32 -18.73 11.10
CA ARG A 495 6.01 -19.31 11.39
C ARG A 495 5.79 -20.62 10.62
N TYR A 496 6.46 -20.78 9.48
CA TYR A 496 6.23 -21.85 8.50
C TYR A 496 7.38 -22.85 8.47
N LYS A 497 8.60 -22.37 8.20
CA LYS A 497 9.82 -23.16 8.07
C LYS A 497 9.62 -24.38 7.14
N MET A 498 10.41 -25.44 7.34
CA MET A 498 10.33 -26.67 6.55
C MET A 498 9.00 -27.42 6.74
N LYS A 499 8.38 -27.31 7.93
CA LYS A 499 7.17 -28.09 8.26
C LYS A 499 5.98 -27.74 7.38
N VAL A 500 5.78 -26.46 7.07
CA VAL A 500 4.67 -26.02 6.20
C VAL A 500 4.95 -26.37 4.75
N VAL A 501 6.20 -26.26 4.31
CA VAL A 501 6.60 -26.68 2.95
C VAL A 501 6.38 -28.18 2.78
N GLU A 502 6.81 -29.01 3.74
CA GLU A 502 6.57 -30.45 3.76
C GLU A 502 5.09 -30.80 3.75
N PHE A 503 4.29 -30.13 4.58
CA PHE A 503 2.84 -30.32 4.62
C PHE A 503 2.21 -30.14 3.24
N TYR A 504 2.45 -29.02 2.58
CA TYR A 504 1.82 -28.77 1.28
C TYR A 504 2.35 -29.70 0.18
N TYR A 505 3.63 -30.03 0.13
CA TYR A 505 4.11 -31.02 -0.83
C TYR A 505 3.46 -32.39 -0.61
N THR A 506 3.23 -32.81 0.65
CA THR A 506 2.55 -34.05 0.98
C THR A 506 1.06 -34.02 0.58
N GLU A 507 0.36 -32.93 0.90
CA GLU A 507 -1.08 -32.79 0.58
C GLU A 507 -1.38 -32.65 -0.92
N MET A 508 -0.43 -32.13 -1.69
CA MET A 508 -0.59 -31.88 -3.12
C MET A 508 -0.16 -33.04 -4.02
N SER A 509 0.48 -34.03 -3.47
CA SER A 509 1.07 -35.12 -4.26
C SER A 509 0.32 -36.43 -4.08
N ASP A 510 -0.15 -37.01 -5.19
CA ASP A 510 -0.77 -38.33 -5.16
C ASP A 510 0.26 -39.47 -5.03
N GLU A 511 1.42 -39.38 -5.67
CA GLU A 511 2.43 -40.43 -5.68
C GLU A 511 3.90 -39.93 -5.71
N TYR A 512 4.15 -38.67 -6.07
CA TYR A 512 5.48 -38.12 -6.39
C TYR A 512 6.00 -37.07 -5.38
N GLY A 513 5.29 -36.77 -4.31
CA GLY A 513 5.65 -35.70 -3.36
C GLY A 513 7.00 -35.87 -2.68
N TYR A 514 7.51 -37.08 -2.65
CA TYR A 514 8.85 -37.37 -2.12
C TYR A 514 9.93 -36.79 -3.03
N ASP A 515 9.77 -36.85 -4.35
CA ASP A 515 10.76 -36.39 -5.32
C ASP A 515 10.83 -34.85 -5.32
N ASP A 516 9.69 -34.17 -5.29
CA ASP A 516 9.62 -32.71 -5.22
C ASP A 516 10.25 -32.17 -3.93
N MET A 517 9.97 -32.82 -2.81
CA MET A 517 10.53 -32.45 -1.51
C MET A 517 12.03 -32.67 -1.42
N TYR A 518 12.54 -33.80 -2.00
CA TYR A 518 13.96 -34.06 -2.09
C TYR A 518 14.65 -32.99 -2.95
N GLU A 519 14.07 -32.67 -4.11
CA GLU A 519 14.61 -31.64 -5.00
C GLU A 519 14.61 -30.26 -4.33
N PHE A 520 13.54 -29.92 -3.60
CA PHE A 520 13.48 -28.68 -2.85
C PHE A 520 14.60 -28.57 -1.80
N LYS A 521 14.79 -29.62 -0.98
CA LYS A 521 15.89 -29.69 0.00
C LYS A 521 17.26 -29.56 -0.66
N ARG A 522 17.45 -30.20 -1.80
CA ARG A 522 18.70 -30.14 -2.59
C ARG A 522 18.95 -28.70 -3.12
N ILE A 523 17.93 -28.05 -3.63
CA ILE A 523 18.02 -26.68 -4.14
C ILE A 523 18.31 -25.71 -2.99
N LEU A 524 17.63 -25.85 -1.86
CA LEU A 524 17.85 -25.04 -0.68
C LEU A 524 19.27 -25.17 -0.14
N LYS A 525 19.78 -26.37 -0.07
CA LYS A 525 21.19 -26.66 0.32
C LYS A 525 22.18 -25.99 -0.63
N ASN A 526 22.00 -26.14 -1.94
CA ASN A 526 22.86 -25.51 -2.94
C ASN A 526 22.86 -24.00 -2.84
N LEU A 527 21.69 -23.39 -2.54
CA LEU A 527 21.58 -21.96 -2.31
C LEU A 527 22.39 -21.54 -1.08
N TYR A 528 22.22 -22.25 0.04
CA TYR A 528 22.97 -22.01 1.26
C TYR A 528 24.49 -22.09 1.03
N GLU A 529 24.98 -23.16 0.39
CA GLU A 529 26.40 -23.36 0.07
C GLU A 529 26.95 -22.24 -0.84
N SER A 530 26.16 -21.77 -1.80
CA SER A 530 26.52 -20.64 -2.66
C SER A 530 26.76 -19.36 -1.89
N TYR A 531 25.93 -19.06 -0.88
CA TYR A 531 26.12 -17.88 -0.03
C TYR A 531 27.25 -18.08 1.01
N ALA A 532 27.43 -19.27 1.54
CA ALA A 532 28.52 -19.62 2.45
C ALA A 532 29.89 -19.45 1.80
N SER A 533 30.06 -19.92 0.55
CA SER A 533 31.32 -19.76 -0.20
C SER A 533 31.68 -18.31 -0.48
N MET A 534 30.72 -17.45 -0.73
CA MET A 534 30.94 -16.00 -0.91
C MET A 534 31.40 -15.33 0.38
N SER A 535 30.90 -15.77 1.53
CA SER A 535 31.30 -15.23 2.85
C SER A 535 32.75 -15.59 3.19
N SER A 536 33.21 -16.79 2.80
CA SER A 536 34.59 -17.27 3.03
C SER A 536 35.62 -16.52 2.17
N SER A 537 35.28 -16.12 0.94
CA SER A 537 36.16 -15.38 0.04
C SER A 537 36.34 -13.89 0.44
N SER A 538 35.36 -13.27 1.06
CA SER A 538 35.46 -11.89 1.55
C SER A 538 36.31 -11.75 2.82
N THR A 539 36.40 -12.81 3.62
CA THR A 539 37.23 -12.85 4.84
C THR A 539 38.72 -12.99 4.50
N THR A 540 39.06 -13.68 3.41
CA THR A 540 40.46 -13.89 2.99
C THR A 540 41.09 -12.63 2.39
N SER A 541 40.35 -11.79 1.71
CA SER A 541 40.87 -10.54 1.12
C SER A 541 41.08 -9.42 2.17
N ASN A 542 40.35 -9.42 3.28
CA ASN A 542 40.54 -8.45 4.37
C ASN A 542 41.66 -8.85 5.34
N VAL A 543 42.00 -10.16 5.44
CA VAL A 543 43.07 -10.61 6.31
C VAL A 543 44.46 -10.26 5.75
N GLN A 544 44.63 -10.16 4.43
CA GLN A 544 45.95 -9.79 3.85
C GLN A 544 46.28 -8.28 3.94
N GLN A 545 45.27 -7.38 3.99
CA GLN A 545 45.53 -5.94 4.18
C GLN A 545 45.57 -5.50 5.63
N THR A 546 45.02 -6.28 6.55
CA THR A 546 45.06 -5.96 8.00
C THR A 546 46.32 -6.50 8.69
N GLN A 547 46.96 -7.59 8.15
CA GLN A 547 48.14 -8.15 8.76
C GLN A 547 49.40 -7.30 8.67
N VAL A 548 49.46 -6.31 7.75
CA VAL A 548 50.63 -5.41 7.63
C VAL A 548 50.57 -4.24 8.59
N ARG A 549 49.38 -3.88 9.09
CA ARG A 549 49.21 -2.77 10.07
C ARG A 549 49.08 -3.21 11.53
N THR A 550 48.66 -4.45 11.81
CA THR A 550 48.51 -4.95 13.19
C THR A 550 49.77 -5.61 13.76
N ALA A 551 50.76 -5.95 12.92
CA ALA A 551 52.01 -6.54 13.43
C ALA A 551 52.90 -5.59 14.27
N ARG A 552 52.61 -4.29 14.29
CA ARG A 552 53.30 -3.30 15.16
C ARG A 552 52.59 -3.00 16.46
N ASN A 553 51.26 -3.25 16.57
CA ASN A 553 50.52 -2.98 17.81
C ASN A 553 50.13 -4.25 18.61
N ALA A 554 50.29 -5.46 18.02
CA ALA A 554 49.90 -6.68 18.70
C ALA A 554 50.93 -7.21 19.70
N ARG A 555 52.17 -6.69 19.68
CA ARG A 555 53.21 -7.08 20.69
C ARG A 555 53.07 -6.40 22.04
N THR A 556 52.28 -5.33 22.13
CA THR A 556 52.04 -4.61 23.39
C THR A 556 50.67 -4.93 24.02
N SER A 557 49.73 -5.51 23.27
CA SER A 557 48.41 -5.85 23.81
C SER A 557 48.26 -7.28 24.33
N GLN A 558 49.11 -8.19 23.85
CA GLN A 558 49.08 -9.60 24.27
C GLN A 558 49.71 -9.82 25.68
N CYS A 559 50.53 -8.88 26.17
CA CYS A 559 51.11 -8.97 27.52
C CYS A 559 50.19 -8.52 28.64
N TYR A 560 49.07 -7.82 28.36
CA TYR A 560 48.13 -7.35 29.38
C TYR A 560 46.82 -8.13 29.46
N ALA A 561 46.47 -8.90 28.46
CA ALA A 561 45.23 -9.71 28.46
C ALA A 561 45.37 -11.05 29.22
N ASP A 562 46.60 -11.57 29.39
CA ASP A 562 46.86 -12.87 30.04
C ASP A 562 47.01 -12.78 31.56
N LEU A 563 46.98 -11.58 32.15
CA LEU A 563 47.24 -11.40 33.58
C LEU A 563 45.98 -11.23 34.47
N ASN A 564 44.79 -11.17 33.87
CA ASN A 564 43.54 -10.91 34.62
C ASN A 564 42.41 -11.94 34.42
N GLU A 565 42.64 -13.09 33.82
CA GLU A 565 41.64 -14.17 33.84
C GLU A 565 41.80 -14.98 35.11
N GLU A 566 40.78 -14.93 35.98
CA GLU A 566 40.73 -15.80 37.19
C GLU A 566 40.92 -17.27 36.82
N PRO A 567 41.71 -18.03 37.58
CA PRO A 567 42.02 -19.44 37.33
C PRO A 567 40.77 -20.33 37.17
N LYS A 568 39.62 -19.91 37.73
CA LYS A 568 38.32 -20.58 37.59
C LYS A 568 37.75 -20.51 36.18
N ARG A 569 37.90 -19.34 35.49
CA ARG A 569 37.42 -19.19 34.12
C ARG A 569 38.21 -19.99 33.11
N LYS A 570 39.53 -20.10 33.26
CA LYS A 570 40.39 -20.94 32.42
C LYS A 570 40.07 -22.42 32.60
N ARG A 571 39.80 -22.89 33.80
CA ARG A 571 39.38 -24.27 34.06
C ARG A 571 38.00 -24.57 33.52
N LEU A 572 37.09 -23.62 33.61
CA LEU A 572 35.74 -23.80 33.04
C LEU A 572 35.75 -23.80 31.52
N SER A 573 36.55 -22.93 30.89
CA SER A 573 36.67 -22.91 29.42
C SER A 573 37.39 -24.14 28.86
N SER A 574 38.40 -24.68 29.55
CA SER A 574 39.02 -25.96 29.16
C SER A 574 38.08 -27.16 29.39
N PHE A 575 37.35 -27.19 30.51
CA PHE A 575 36.34 -28.21 30.79
C PHE A 575 35.17 -28.19 29.77
N LEU A 576 34.73 -27.03 29.38
CA LEU A 576 33.69 -26.88 28.35
C LEU A 576 34.22 -27.28 26.96
N ARG A 577 35.51 -27.03 26.64
CA ARG A 577 36.12 -27.49 25.39
C ARG A 577 36.38 -29.02 25.36
N GLU A 578 36.73 -29.63 26.48
CA GLU A 578 36.99 -31.08 26.57
C GLU A 578 35.71 -31.91 26.65
N ASN A 579 34.60 -31.33 27.17
CA ASN A 579 33.30 -32.01 27.28
C ASN A 579 32.27 -31.62 26.23
N THR A 580 32.61 -30.72 25.30
CA THR A 580 31.83 -30.55 24.09
C THR A 580 32.32 -31.69 23.17
N GLU A 581 31.58 -32.79 23.14
CA GLU A 581 31.72 -33.79 22.07
C GLU A 581 31.83 -33.00 20.78
N VAL A 582 32.74 -33.38 19.89
CA VAL A 582 32.86 -32.91 18.51
C VAL A 582 31.60 -33.40 17.79
N GLY A 583 30.44 -32.81 18.18
CA GLY A 583 29.25 -32.89 17.41
C GLY A 583 29.56 -32.13 16.11
N GLN A 584 29.32 -32.78 14.97
CA GLN A 584 29.33 -32.12 13.68
C GLN A 584 28.71 -30.72 13.88
N GLU A 585 29.48 -29.66 13.57
CA GLU A 585 28.94 -28.29 13.60
C GLU A 585 27.70 -28.27 12.73
N GLN A 586 26.53 -28.26 13.35
CA GLN A 586 25.26 -28.15 12.63
C GLN A 586 25.31 -26.88 11.83
N SER A 587 25.06 -26.97 10.52
CA SER A 587 24.98 -25.77 9.70
C SER A 587 23.84 -24.85 10.20
N GLU A 588 23.95 -23.53 9.96
CA GLU A 588 22.86 -22.59 10.28
C GLU A 588 21.53 -23.06 9.69
N LEU A 589 21.58 -23.69 8.51
CA LEU A 589 20.42 -24.25 7.82
C LEU A 589 19.76 -25.37 8.64
N ASP A 590 20.56 -26.29 9.19
CA ASP A 590 20.07 -27.40 10.02
C ASP A 590 19.54 -26.87 11.36
N GLN A 591 20.25 -25.94 11.97
CA GLN A 591 19.84 -25.31 13.20
C GLN A 591 18.47 -24.60 13.03
N TYR A 592 18.33 -23.74 12.03
CA TYR A 592 17.09 -23.03 11.74
C TYR A 592 15.93 -23.98 11.41
N SER A 593 16.19 -25.06 10.69
CA SER A 593 15.18 -26.08 10.35
C SER A 593 14.65 -26.83 11.56
N ASN A 594 15.52 -27.08 12.55
CA ASN A 594 15.19 -27.85 13.76
C ASN A 594 14.59 -26.98 14.89
N GLU A 595 14.75 -25.66 14.84
CA GLU A 595 14.12 -24.76 15.81
C GLU A 595 12.58 -24.85 15.77
N PRO A 596 11.89 -24.72 16.90
CA PRO A 596 10.43 -24.74 16.94
C PRO A 596 9.82 -23.62 16.08
N LEU A 597 8.61 -23.85 15.56
CA LEU A 597 7.84 -22.82 14.86
C LEU A 597 7.48 -21.68 15.81
N LEU A 598 7.54 -20.47 15.30
CA LEU A 598 6.99 -19.33 16.02
C LEU A 598 5.47 -19.50 16.18
N ASN A 599 4.95 -19.32 17.40
CA ASN A 599 3.51 -19.41 17.64
C ASN A 599 2.82 -18.14 17.11
N TRP A 600 2.11 -18.28 15.97
CA TRP A 600 1.46 -17.19 15.25
C TRP A 600 0.01 -16.90 15.69
N LYS A 601 -0.57 -17.76 16.55
CA LYS A 601 -1.99 -17.64 16.95
C LYS A 601 -2.30 -16.41 17.80
N GLU A 602 -1.29 -15.78 18.36
CA GLU A 602 -1.46 -14.65 19.30
C GLU A 602 -1.12 -13.28 18.69
N ASP A 603 -0.45 -13.22 17.52
CA ASP A 603 0.04 -11.97 16.95
C ASP A 603 -0.53 -11.69 15.56
N ASN A 604 -1.61 -10.91 15.49
CA ASN A 604 -2.18 -10.42 14.24
C ASN A 604 -1.27 -9.42 13.48
N HIS A 605 -0.07 -9.10 14.00
CA HIS A 605 0.84 -8.07 13.48
C HIS A 605 2.29 -8.56 13.32
N PHE A 606 2.49 -9.85 13.00
CA PHE A 606 3.84 -10.37 12.80
C PHE A 606 4.54 -9.70 11.60
N ASP A 607 5.72 -9.12 11.88
CA ASP A 607 6.60 -8.53 10.86
C ASP A 607 7.86 -9.39 10.69
N ILE A 608 7.95 -10.10 9.57
CA ILE A 608 9.06 -11.00 9.25
C ILE A 608 10.41 -10.26 9.14
N LEU A 609 10.40 -9.01 8.69
CA LEU A 609 11.64 -8.22 8.55
C LEU A 609 12.20 -7.82 9.92
N SER A 610 11.34 -7.41 10.83
CA SER A 610 11.71 -7.13 12.23
C SER A 610 12.22 -8.39 12.93
N TRP A 611 11.64 -9.54 12.63
CA TRP A 611 12.12 -10.82 13.17
C TRP A 611 13.54 -11.15 12.67
N TRP A 612 13.79 -11.05 11.38
CA TRP A 612 15.12 -11.28 10.80
C TRP A 612 16.15 -10.26 11.28
N LYS A 613 15.76 -9.00 11.48
CA LYS A 613 16.61 -7.96 12.08
C LYS A 613 17.11 -8.37 13.47
N ALA A 614 16.24 -8.96 14.28
CA ALA A 614 16.56 -9.36 15.65
C ALA A 614 17.37 -10.69 15.70
N HIS A 615 17.08 -11.63 14.80
CA HIS A 615 17.61 -13.01 14.86
C HIS A 615 18.72 -13.28 13.84
N GLY A 616 18.89 -12.44 12.83
CA GLY A 616 19.84 -12.65 11.73
C GLY A 616 21.31 -12.73 12.16
N ALA A 617 21.67 -12.18 13.31
CA ALA A 617 23.01 -12.29 13.88
C ALA A 617 23.38 -13.74 14.25
N ASN A 618 22.39 -14.58 14.58
CA ASN A 618 22.60 -15.99 14.94
C ASN A 618 22.76 -16.88 13.70
N CYS A 619 22.23 -16.44 12.55
CA CYS A 619 22.26 -17.17 11.29
C CYS A 619 22.63 -16.21 10.13
N PRO A 620 23.88 -15.69 10.08
CA PRO A 620 24.27 -14.62 9.16
C PRO A 620 24.17 -15.01 7.68
N ILE A 621 24.42 -16.27 7.31
CA ILE A 621 24.27 -16.74 5.92
C ILE A 621 22.79 -16.77 5.54
N LEU A 622 21.95 -17.34 6.39
CA LEU A 622 20.51 -17.37 6.17
C LEU A 622 19.89 -15.98 6.17
N ALA A 623 20.38 -15.06 6.99
CA ALA A 623 19.92 -13.66 7.00
C ALA A 623 20.22 -12.96 5.66
N ARG A 624 21.38 -13.21 5.04
CA ARG A 624 21.69 -12.69 3.69
C ARG A 624 20.75 -13.29 2.65
N ILE A 625 20.53 -14.60 2.70
CA ILE A 625 19.55 -15.28 1.82
C ILE A 625 18.15 -14.69 2.04
N ALA A 626 17.73 -14.49 3.29
CA ALA A 626 16.43 -13.94 3.62
C ALA A 626 16.26 -12.51 3.06
N ARG A 627 17.30 -11.66 3.14
CA ARG A 627 17.26 -10.31 2.55
C ARG A 627 17.00 -10.35 1.06
N ASP A 628 17.68 -11.22 0.34
CA ASP A 628 17.58 -11.28 -1.12
C ASP A 628 16.29 -11.96 -1.58
N VAL A 629 15.88 -13.05 -0.92
CA VAL A 629 14.69 -13.84 -1.26
C VAL A 629 13.39 -13.13 -0.87
N LEU A 630 13.32 -12.54 0.34
CA LEU A 630 12.13 -11.82 0.80
C LEU A 630 11.89 -10.50 0.03
N ALA A 631 12.92 -9.98 -0.63
CA ALA A 631 12.79 -8.83 -1.52
C ALA A 631 12.13 -9.16 -2.86
N VAL A 632 11.97 -10.44 -3.20
CA VAL A 632 11.35 -10.87 -4.45
C VAL A 632 9.87 -10.49 -4.47
N PRO A 633 9.40 -9.68 -5.43
CA PRO A 633 7.98 -9.40 -5.55
C PRO A 633 7.25 -10.59 -6.17
N ALA A 634 6.20 -11.09 -5.51
CA ALA A 634 5.38 -12.16 -6.07
C ALA A 634 4.55 -11.71 -7.28
N SER A 635 4.37 -10.41 -7.50
CA SER A 635 3.55 -9.87 -8.60
C SER A 635 4.16 -8.63 -9.25
N THR A 636 3.71 -8.33 -10.49
CA THR A 636 4.09 -7.13 -11.26
C THR A 636 3.24 -5.89 -10.94
N VAL A 637 2.40 -5.93 -9.91
CA VAL A 637 1.50 -4.81 -9.52
C VAL A 637 2.27 -3.51 -9.28
N ALA A 638 3.53 -3.60 -8.90
CA ALA A 638 4.41 -2.45 -8.78
C ALA A 638 4.57 -1.67 -10.10
N SER A 639 4.79 -2.37 -11.22
CA SER A 639 4.88 -1.80 -12.57
C SER A 639 3.52 -1.31 -13.06
N GLU A 640 2.43 -2.05 -12.79
CA GLU A 640 1.07 -1.64 -13.15
C GLU A 640 0.65 -0.32 -12.48
N SER A 641 1.08 -0.11 -11.25
CA SER A 641 0.87 1.15 -10.53
C SER A 641 1.56 2.33 -11.23
N ALA A 642 2.73 2.10 -11.83
CA ALA A 642 3.43 3.11 -12.64
C ALA A 642 2.68 3.41 -13.95
N PHE A 643 2.03 2.41 -14.57
CA PHE A 643 1.20 2.63 -15.76
C PHE A 643 -0.03 3.48 -15.48
N SER A 644 -0.64 3.32 -14.31
CA SER A 644 -1.74 4.19 -13.88
C SER A 644 -1.29 5.66 -13.77
N ALA A 645 -0.08 5.92 -13.27
CA ALA A 645 0.52 7.25 -13.30
C ALA A 645 0.86 7.69 -14.74
N GLY A 646 1.43 6.79 -15.54
CA GLY A 646 1.71 6.99 -16.96
C GLY A 646 0.47 7.41 -17.75
N GLY A 647 -0.67 6.76 -17.55
CA GLY A 647 -1.94 7.08 -18.18
C GLY A 647 -2.44 8.51 -17.90
N ARG A 648 -2.17 9.02 -16.68
CA ARG A 648 -2.49 10.42 -16.32
C ARG A 648 -1.51 11.41 -16.93
N VAL A 649 -0.23 11.06 -17.00
CA VAL A 649 0.82 11.89 -17.61
C VAL A 649 0.71 11.89 -19.13
N VAL A 650 0.43 10.74 -19.76
CA VAL A 650 0.33 10.57 -21.22
C VAL A 650 -1.15 10.56 -21.66
N HIS A 651 -1.90 11.58 -21.27
CA HIS A 651 -3.30 11.75 -21.67
C HIS A 651 -3.42 12.26 -23.09
N LYS A 652 -4.57 12.03 -23.79
CA LYS A 652 -4.80 12.45 -25.18
C LYS A 652 -4.51 13.93 -25.45
N TYR A 653 -4.67 14.79 -24.47
CA TYR A 653 -4.34 16.23 -24.52
C TYR A 653 -2.87 16.54 -24.27
N ARG A 654 -2.05 15.55 -23.87
CA ARG A 654 -0.60 15.65 -23.67
C ARG A 654 0.17 14.74 -24.62
N SER A 655 -0.39 14.47 -25.79
CA SER A 655 0.13 13.51 -26.79
C SER A 655 1.51 13.84 -27.35
N ARG A 656 1.95 15.11 -27.24
CA ARG A 656 3.24 15.61 -27.73
C ARG A 656 4.36 15.61 -26.68
N LEU A 657 4.11 15.03 -25.49
CA LEU A 657 5.14 14.99 -24.46
C LEU A 657 6.29 14.06 -24.89
N ASP A 658 7.51 14.55 -24.73
CA ASP A 658 8.72 13.79 -25.02
C ASP A 658 8.81 12.58 -24.06
N PRO A 659 9.09 11.36 -24.55
CA PRO A 659 9.21 10.17 -23.71
C PRO A 659 10.20 10.30 -22.55
N HIS A 660 11.32 10.99 -22.73
CA HIS A 660 12.28 11.22 -21.63
C HIS A 660 11.72 12.10 -20.52
N VAL A 661 10.83 13.04 -20.88
CA VAL A 661 10.14 13.86 -19.87
C VAL A 661 9.06 13.04 -19.16
N VAL A 662 8.41 12.11 -19.86
CA VAL A 662 7.47 11.15 -19.22
C VAL A 662 8.20 10.31 -18.18
N GLU A 663 9.35 9.74 -18.56
CA GLU A 663 10.23 9.00 -17.65
C GLU A 663 10.62 9.87 -16.44
N ALA A 664 11.11 11.08 -16.68
CA ALA A 664 11.51 11.99 -15.62
C ALA A 664 10.38 12.30 -14.63
N LEU A 665 9.17 12.56 -15.12
CA LEU A 665 8.01 12.85 -14.26
C LEU A 665 7.62 11.64 -13.39
N ILE A 666 7.60 10.45 -13.97
CA ILE A 666 7.15 9.22 -13.27
C ILE A 666 8.20 8.76 -12.26
N CYS A 667 9.45 8.64 -12.68
CA CYS A 667 10.54 8.16 -11.83
C CYS A 667 10.84 9.14 -10.68
N THR A 668 10.96 10.43 -10.96
CA THR A 668 11.23 11.45 -9.91
C THR A 668 10.12 11.49 -8.87
N LYS A 669 8.85 11.40 -9.32
CA LYS A 669 7.72 11.35 -8.40
C LYS A 669 7.80 10.13 -7.46
N ASP A 670 8.17 8.95 -7.96
CA ASP A 670 8.33 7.75 -7.16
C ASP A 670 9.47 7.91 -6.14
N TRP A 671 10.63 8.39 -6.57
CA TRP A 671 11.82 8.56 -5.73
C TRP A 671 11.59 9.54 -4.58
N ILE A 672 11.00 10.70 -4.87
CA ILE A 672 10.69 11.72 -3.84
C ILE A 672 9.64 11.22 -2.85
N ARG A 673 8.61 10.50 -3.32
CA ARG A 673 7.60 9.90 -2.44
C ARG A 673 8.22 8.89 -1.48
N ALA A 674 9.12 8.07 -1.98
CA ALA A 674 9.79 7.06 -1.19
C ALA A 674 10.70 7.68 -0.12
N THR A 675 11.44 8.74 -0.46
CA THR A 675 12.29 9.49 0.49
C THR A 675 11.44 10.13 1.59
N ARG A 676 10.32 10.77 1.23
CA ARG A 676 9.42 11.38 2.23
C ARG A 676 8.78 10.35 3.16
N LYS A 677 8.40 9.17 2.65
CA LYS A 677 7.88 8.08 3.49
C LYS A 677 8.94 7.55 4.45
N GLY A 678 10.19 7.41 4.01
CA GLY A 678 11.30 7.04 4.88
C GLY A 678 11.52 8.05 6.01
N ILE A 679 11.42 9.34 5.73
CA ILE A 679 11.47 10.40 6.75
C ILE A 679 10.27 10.28 7.72
N PHE A 680 9.07 10.03 7.22
CA PHE A 680 7.88 9.85 8.07
C PHE A 680 8.02 8.61 8.99
N HIS A 681 8.61 7.52 8.49
CA HIS A 681 8.91 6.34 9.31
C HIS A 681 9.99 6.60 10.37
N LEU A 682 10.99 7.40 10.07
CA LEU A 682 11.99 7.84 11.06
C LEU A 682 11.34 8.70 12.15
N TYR A 683 10.39 9.56 11.78
CA TYR A 683 9.64 10.36 12.76
C TYR A 683 8.67 9.50 13.59
N THR A 684 7.98 8.52 12.98
CA THR A 684 7.04 7.65 13.72
C THR A 684 7.73 6.61 14.60
N SER A 685 8.96 6.21 14.33
CA SER A 685 9.74 5.32 15.20
C SER A 685 10.30 6.04 16.44
N GLN A 686 10.37 7.38 16.43
CA GLN A 686 10.71 8.21 17.58
C GLN A 686 9.49 8.60 18.45
N TYR A 687 8.27 8.27 18.00
CA TYR A 687 7.03 8.59 18.72
C TYR A 687 6.41 7.35 19.34
N CYS A 688 6.18 7.40 20.64
CA CYS A 688 5.39 6.39 21.34
C CYS A 688 3.90 6.58 20.98
N LEU A 689 3.31 5.63 20.27
CA LEU A 689 1.88 5.58 19.96
C LEU A 689 1.10 5.24 21.24
N LEU A 690 0.57 6.26 21.91
CA LEU A 690 -0.39 6.09 23.01
C LEU A 690 -1.80 5.92 22.40
N VAL A 691 -2.27 4.70 22.37
CA VAL A 691 -3.67 4.41 22.03
C VAL A 691 -4.55 4.75 23.23
N CYS A 692 -5.31 5.82 23.11
CA CYS A 692 -6.31 6.17 24.13
C CYS A 692 -7.54 5.25 23.99
N PRO A 693 -8.16 4.77 25.10
CA PRO A 693 -9.27 3.80 25.07
C PRO A 693 -10.56 4.29 24.37
N VAL A 694 -10.58 5.47 23.79
CA VAL A 694 -11.75 6.12 23.18
C VAL A 694 -11.61 6.23 21.64
N GLY A 695 -10.78 5.41 21.00
CA GLY A 695 -10.69 5.35 19.53
C GLY A 695 -10.10 6.60 18.86
N ARG A 696 -9.28 7.39 19.56
CA ARG A 696 -8.54 8.53 19.02
C ARG A 696 -7.05 8.26 19.04
N LEU A 697 -6.42 8.36 17.89
CA LEU A 697 -4.96 8.26 17.78
C LEU A 697 -4.34 9.60 18.20
N VAL A 698 -3.61 9.62 19.29
CA VAL A 698 -2.82 10.79 19.74
C VAL A 698 -1.36 10.49 19.44
N VAL A 699 -0.77 11.24 18.52
CA VAL A 699 0.68 11.20 18.24
C VAL A 699 1.33 12.29 19.09
N ALA A 700 2.06 11.90 20.13
CA ALA A 700 2.81 12.83 20.96
C ALA A 700 4.25 12.95 20.45
N ASP A 701 4.64 14.13 20.04
CA ASP A 701 6.03 14.49 19.72
C ASP A 701 6.72 15.04 20.97
N PHE A 702 7.91 14.53 21.27
CA PHE A 702 8.74 15.08 22.35
C PHE A 702 9.37 16.44 22.03
N SER A 703 9.12 16.98 20.83
CA SER A 703 9.62 18.28 20.37
C SER A 703 8.55 19.25 19.83
N HIS A 704 7.36 19.31 20.47
CA HIS A 704 6.39 20.42 20.37
C HIS A 704 5.34 20.47 19.25
N VAL A 705 4.85 19.37 18.69
CA VAL A 705 3.61 19.41 17.88
C VAL A 705 2.70 18.22 18.18
N ILE A 706 1.54 18.46 18.77
CA ILE A 706 0.47 17.46 18.91
C ILE A 706 -0.46 17.58 17.71
N VAL A 707 -0.48 16.56 16.83
CA VAL A 707 -1.45 16.48 15.75
C VAL A 707 -2.50 15.44 16.13
N VAL A 708 -3.72 15.90 16.39
CA VAL A 708 -4.86 15.04 16.70
C VAL A 708 -5.60 14.71 15.41
N TYR A 709 -5.53 13.47 14.95
CA TYR A 709 -6.38 12.96 13.87
C TYR A 709 -7.65 12.35 14.45
N SER A 710 -8.80 12.93 14.12
CA SER A 710 -10.10 12.34 14.42
C SER A 710 -10.50 11.49 13.22
N PHE A 711 -10.42 10.16 13.34
CA PHE A 711 -11.08 9.27 12.39
C PHE A 711 -12.54 9.13 12.82
N ARG A 712 -13.45 9.68 12.02
CA ARG A 712 -14.84 9.23 12.06
C ARG A 712 -14.90 7.89 11.36
N SER A 713 -15.14 6.84 12.12
CA SER A 713 -15.61 5.58 11.56
C SER A 713 -16.94 5.83 10.85
N LYS A 714 -16.96 5.68 9.56
CA LYS A 714 -18.17 5.41 8.81
C LYS A 714 -18.32 3.92 8.66
#